data_8ee01d513df37bd10320bc1d69618e25
#
_entry.id   8ee01d513df37bd10320bc1d69618e25
#
_cell.length_a   1.000
_cell.length_b   1.000
_cell.length_c   1.000
_cell.angle_alpha   90.00
_cell.angle_beta   90.00
_cell.angle_gamma   90.00
#
_symmetry.space_group_name_H-M   'P 1'
#
loop_
_entity.id
_entity.type
_entity.pdbx_description
1 polymer ?
#
loop_
_entity_poly.entity_id
_entity_poly.type
_entity_poly.pdbx_seq_one_letter_code
_entity_poly.pdbx_strand_id
1 'polypeptide(L)'
;MSPVPLDLTVGIVRILYPSGSTAGTGFIVHRDGIIVTCAHVVQDCGAGPGDTVRLAFHTTGEEREATVERNWWRDPKAEDVAILRLHGPLPEGVEPLPLGLAQHSRGHDFSSWGYRLAEVFPSGLAAEGKIQGRTRRRNQDVLQLQTSQIDRGMSGAPLWDVQGGRVVGMVNSFWETRRHQDALLAFAIPTETLRAVCPLLQLSDLCPYRGLEPFTEADAEFFFGRERAVEHLLEHLRQEPRFLAVLGPSGSGKSSLVQAGLIPRLCRGAVPRSDRWAFIPPIRPGRNPFGELEAAGLSGASQGLVEAVQNWQNLHPEAERLALMLDQFEEFLVDCPEETCREFVAQLVALLDSPLPVTVILVMRDDFYSRFAREARPLVKWLERGLANVPLTLEPEEVRAIVEKPAQAVGLDLEKGLADIIVRDVTEAAPQGVSGTILPLLEFALTGLWERREEGLLTHAAYQAVGGVTGGLTHWADGVLSRLDKEQSQLARRVLTDLVHLGDESRNIPDSRRRRTLDELCRHEEKREAVHEVVRLLADARLLSTGRDLSTGQETVELIHDALLREWGQLREWLQDDRRFLAWRQVLERRVWEWQDKERDEGALLDGALLKEAQDWPERRLAEIEDEAQEFIRLSVEKAEAERRARERLRRRITLGLAAGLAVATLLALLAFWQADVARRERDVARARQWAAVGQDALERLRGEQGVILGLALGVESMRLAPSLQADQLLREGLGRMAREVARMTHEGGVVAVAFSPDGRYVVSGSGDGTARVWEAVSGREVARMMHGGDVTSVA
;
A
#
# COMPACT_ATOMS: atom_id res chain seq x y z
N MET A 1 2.20 13.70 -9.64
CA MET A 1 2.69 14.80 -10.49
C MET A 1 1.49 15.60 -10.90
N SER A 2 1.45 16.91 -10.63
CA SER A 2 0.49 17.75 -11.34
C SER A 2 0.73 17.50 -12.84
N PRO A 3 -0.31 17.23 -13.63
CA PRO A 3 -0.11 17.11 -15.06
C PRO A 3 0.64 18.36 -15.53
N VAL A 4 1.69 18.17 -16.32
CA VAL A 4 2.36 19.30 -17.00
C VAL A 4 1.25 20.07 -17.66
N PRO A 5 1.08 21.39 -17.38
CA PRO A 5 -0.01 22.14 -17.98
C PRO A 5 0.12 21.99 -19.47
N LEU A 6 -0.89 21.38 -20.11
CA LEU A 6 -0.96 21.39 -21.56
C LEU A 6 -0.89 22.86 -21.98
N ASP A 7 -0.02 23.19 -22.90
CA ASP A 7 0.01 24.53 -23.45
C ASP A 7 -1.31 24.76 -24.23
N LEU A 8 -2.27 25.44 -23.61
CA LEU A 8 -3.57 25.70 -24.23
C LEU A 8 -3.46 26.36 -25.59
N THR A 9 -2.37 27.05 -25.81
CA THR A 9 -2.17 27.85 -27.05
C THR A 9 -2.07 26.98 -28.29
N VAL A 10 -1.73 25.68 -28.18
CA VAL A 10 -1.62 24.74 -29.30
C VAL A 10 -2.95 24.52 -30.03
N GLY A 11 -4.08 24.66 -29.33
CA GLY A 11 -5.42 24.46 -29.87
C GLY A 11 -6.23 25.75 -30.04
N ILE A 12 -5.66 26.93 -29.81
CA ILE A 12 -6.38 28.21 -29.89
C ILE A 12 -6.40 28.74 -31.32
N VAL A 13 -7.54 29.25 -31.72
CA VAL A 13 -7.70 30.03 -32.95
C VAL A 13 -8.30 31.41 -32.68
N ARG A 14 -7.89 32.37 -33.49
CA ARG A 14 -8.40 33.74 -33.51
C ARG A 14 -9.41 33.86 -34.64
N ILE A 15 -10.66 34.20 -34.34
CA ILE A 15 -11.68 34.45 -35.33
C ILE A 15 -11.53 35.91 -35.81
N LEU A 16 -11.54 36.12 -37.12
CA LEU A 16 -11.18 37.37 -37.75
C LEU A 16 -12.39 38.05 -38.38
N TYR A 17 -12.49 39.36 -38.21
CA TYR A 17 -13.33 40.19 -39.04
C TYR A 17 -12.87 40.18 -40.49
N PRO A 18 -13.71 40.54 -41.47
CA PRO A 18 -13.28 40.74 -42.87
C PRO A 18 -12.09 41.70 -42.98
N SER A 19 -11.94 42.68 -42.08
CA SER A 19 -10.80 43.58 -42.00
C SER A 19 -9.48 42.95 -41.59
N GLY A 20 -9.49 41.71 -41.09
CA GLY A 20 -8.33 41.02 -40.52
C GLY A 20 -8.11 41.29 -39.03
N SER A 21 -8.88 42.17 -38.41
CA SER A 21 -8.85 42.37 -36.93
C SER A 21 -9.55 41.24 -36.20
N THR A 22 -9.26 41.08 -34.90
CA THR A 22 -9.81 40.00 -34.06
C THR A 22 -11.27 40.27 -33.70
N ALA A 23 -12.14 39.30 -33.96
CA ALA A 23 -13.55 39.32 -33.52
C ALA A 23 -13.75 38.59 -32.22
N GLY A 24 -13.00 37.48 -31.98
CA GLY A 24 -13.07 36.66 -30.80
C GLY A 24 -12.14 35.49 -30.87
N THR A 25 -12.37 34.57 -29.95
CA THR A 25 -11.55 33.35 -29.77
C THR A 25 -12.34 32.11 -30.20
N GLY A 26 -11.65 31.07 -30.62
CA GLY A 26 -12.18 29.71 -30.75
C GLY A 26 -11.10 28.70 -30.38
N PHE A 27 -11.47 27.45 -30.27
CA PHE A 27 -10.52 26.39 -30.00
C PHE A 27 -10.88 25.11 -30.72
N ILE A 28 -9.83 24.34 -31.03
CA ILE A 28 -9.92 23.09 -31.81
C ILE A 28 -10.22 21.95 -30.83
N VAL A 29 -11.15 21.08 -31.20
CA VAL A 29 -11.66 20.00 -30.38
C VAL A 29 -11.59 18.62 -31.04
N HIS A 30 -11.26 18.57 -32.36
CA HIS A 30 -11.12 17.31 -33.09
C HIS A 30 -10.05 17.43 -34.20
N ARG A 31 -9.36 16.32 -34.49
CA ARG A 31 -8.32 16.27 -35.54
C ARG A 31 -8.83 16.58 -36.96
N ASP A 32 -10.12 16.37 -37.19
CA ASP A 32 -10.79 16.72 -38.45
C ASP A 32 -11.07 18.23 -38.60
N GLY A 33 -10.46 19.08 -37.76
CA GLY A 33 -10.59 20.52 -37.82
C GLY A 33 -11.94 21.06 -37.35
N ILE A 34 -12.54 20.40 -36.34
CA ILE A 34 -13.74 20.95 -35.66
C ILE A 34 -13.29 22.00 -34.65
N ILE A 35 -13.86 23.17 -34.75
CA ILE A 35 -13.56 24.34 -33.91
C ILE A 35 -14.83 24.79 -33.22
N VAL A 36 -14.75 25.16 -31.96
CA VAL A 36 -15.84 25.69 -31.15
C VAL A 36 -15.61 27.17 -30.87
N THR A 37 -16.65 27.97 -31.02
CA THR A 37 -16.68 29.40 -30.68
C THR A 37 -18.09 29.84 -30.29
N CYS A 38 -18.25 31.08 -29.82
CA CYS A 38 -19.55 31.65 -29.59
C CYS A 38 -20.24 32.07 -30.89
N ALA A 39 -21.56 31.90 -30.98
CA ALA A 39 -22.32 32.26 -32.14
C ALA A 39 -22.32 33.79 -32.37
N HIS A 40 -22.35 34.60 -31.31
CA HIS A 40 -22.25 36.06 -31.43
C HIS A 40 -20.91 36.50 -32.07
N VAL A 41 -19.79 35.78 -31.81
CA VAL A 41 -18.50 36.10 -32.43
C VAL A 41 -18.57 35.94 -33.95
N VAL A 42 -19.24 34.87 -34.41
CA VAL A 42 -19.46 34.61 -35.85
C VAL A 42 -20.40 35.69 -36.46
N GLN A 43 -21.49 36.07 -35.73
CA GLN A 43 -22.40 37.12 -36.21
C GLN A 43 -21.72 38.49 -36.29
N ASP A 44 -20.83 38.80 -35.35
CA ASP A 44 -20.06 40.06 -35.38
C ASP A 44 -19.15 40.14 -36.61
N CYS A 45 -18.71 38.99 -37.15
CA CYS A 45 -17.99 38.90 -38.44
C CYS A 45 -18.90 39.07 -39.65
N GLY A 46 -20.21 39.20 -39.46
CA GLY A 46 -21.21 39.32 -40.54
C GLY A 46 -21.55 37.95 -41.18
N ALA A 47 -21.23 36.85 -40.49
CA ALA A 47 -21.46 35.48 -40.92
C ALA A 47 -22.54 34.77 -40.09
N GLY A 48 -23.12 33.73 -40.64
CA GLY A 48 -24.15 32.90 -40.01
C GLY A 48 -24.05 31.42 -40.45
N PRO A 49 -25.08 30.62 -40.11
CA PRO A 49 -25.06 29.18 -40.42
C PRO A 49 -24.89 28.88 -41.89
N GLY A 50 -23.83 28.20 -42.28
CA GLY A 50 -23.47 27.82 -43.64
C GLY A 50 -22.52 28.81 -44.32
N ASP A 51 -22.20 29.94 -43.70
CA ASP A 51 -21.23 30.90 -44.23
C ASP A 51 -19.79 30.49 -43.86
N THR A 52 -18.83 31.13 -44.49
CA THR A 52 -17.41 30.96 -44.26
C THR A 52 -16.86 32.10 -43.40
N VAL A 53 -16.07 31.76 -42.41
CA VAL A 53 -15.33 32.72 -41.58
C VAL A 53 -13.82 32.48 -41.75
N ARG A 54 -13.05 33.59 -41.58
CA ARG A 54 -11.58 33.51 -41.54
C ARG A 54 -11.13 33.38 -40.11
N LEU A 55 -10.09 32.57 -39.92
CA LEU A 55 -9.44 32.39 -38.62
C LEU A 55 -7.92 32.33 -38.79
N ALA A 56 -7.20 32.58 -37.70
CA ALA A 56 -5.74 32.38 -37.63
C ALA A 56 -5.40 31.52 -36.44
N PHE A 57 -4.53 30.54 -36.66
CA PHE A 57 -4.01 29.68 -35.58
C PHE A 57 -3.04 30.45 -34.70
N HIS A 58 -3.18 30.32 -33.39
CA HIS A 58 -2.29 30.98 -32.43
C HIS A 58 -0.83 30.57 -32.62
N THR A 59 -0.57 29.28 -32.67
CA THR A 59 0.78 28.69 -32.70
C THR A 59 1.56 29.02 -33.97
N THR A 60 0.91 28.95 -35.12
CA THR A 60 1.57 29.11 -36.44
C THR A 60 1.36 30.48 -37.06
N GLY A 61 0.33 31.25 -36.62
CA GLY A 61 -0.11 32.46 -37.27
C GLY A 61 -0.74 32.25 -38.65
N GLU A 62 -0.88 31.00 -39.11
CA GLU A 62 -1.45 30.68 -40.43
C GLU A 62 -2.92 31.02 -40.44
N GLU A 63 -3.35 31.72 -41.52
CA GLU A 63 -4.76 32.05 -41.71
C GLU A 63 -5.42 30.99 -42.58
N ARG A 64 -6.63 30.59 -42.19
CA ARG A 64 -7.47 29.64 -42.92
C ARG A 64 -8.93 30.06 -42.88
N GLU A 65 -9.71 29.37 -43.71
CA GLU A 65 -11.16 29.49 -43.75
C GLU A 65 -11.86 28.31 -43.15
N ALA A 66 -12.98 28.54 -42.49
CA ALA A 66 -13.80 27.50 -41.93
C ALA A 66 -15.29 27.78 -42.17
N THR A 67 -16.05 26.72 -42.48
CA THR A 67 -17.51 26.83 -42.68
C THR A 67 -18.23 26.72 -41.32
N VAL A 68 -19.20 27.56 -41.11
CA VAL A 68 -20.12 27.50 -39.96
C VAL A 68 -21.13 26.39 -40.21
N GLU A 69 -21.09 25.34 -39.38
CA GLU A 69 -21.97 24.18 -39.51
C GLU A 69 -23.42 24.51 -39.17
N ARG A 70 -24.32 24.35 -40.12
CA ARG A 70 -25.75 24.73 -40.01
C ARG A 70 -26.48 23.97 -38.90
N ASN A 71 -26.22 22.70 -38.76
CA ASN A 71 -26.87 21.80 -37.81
C ASN A 71 -26.40 22.05 -36.36
N TRP A 72 -25.22 22.63 -36.18
CA TRP A 72 -24.54 22.85 -34.92
C TRP A 72 -24.42 24.32 -34.55
N TRP A 73 -25.40 25.09 -34.99
CA TRP A 73 -25.59 26.51 -34.66
C TRP A 73 -26.63 26.69 -33.57
N ARG A 74 -26.35 27.51 -32.60
CA ARG A 74 -27.33 27.99 -31.59
C ARG A 74 -27.23 29.49 -31.48
N ASP A 75 -28.38 30.14 -31.63
CA ASP A 75 -28.51 31.62 -31.63
C ASP A 75 -27.86 32.21 -30.35
N PRO A 76 -27.24 33.41 -30.44
CA PRO A 76 -26.67 34.09 -29.26
C PRO A 76 -27.67 34.37 -28.12
N LYS A 77 -28.97 34.42 -28.40
CA LYS A 77 -30.04 34.54 -27.39
C LYS A 77 -30.43 33.19 -26.79
N ALA A 78 -30.07 32.10 -27.41
CA ALA A 78 -30.18 30.73 -26.94
C ALA A 78 -28.84 30.28 -26.31
N GLU A 79 -28.30 29.13 -26.62
CA GLU A 79 -27.06 28.59 -26.03
C GLU A 79 -25.79 29.33 -26.47
N ASP A 80 -25.83 30.15 -27.52
CA ASP A 80 -24.73 30.96 -28.05
C ASP A 80 -23.52 30.13 -28.50
N VAL A 81 -23.75 29.09 -29.27
CA VAL A 81 -22.72 28.15 -29.74
C VAL A 81 -22.62 28.11 -31.25
N ALA A 82 -21.44 28.22 -31.79
CA ALA A 82 -21.12 27.96 -33.18
C ALA A 82 -20.02 26.95 -33.34
N ILE A 83 -20.25 25.96 -34.18
CA ILE A 83 -19.24 24.96 -34.55
C ILE A 83 -18.78 25.28 -35.96
N LEU A 84 -17.45 25.30 -36.14
CA LEU A 84 -16.84 25.59 -37.41
C LEU A 84 -16.09 24.32 -37.90
N ARG A 85 -16.11 24.09 -39.20
CA ARG A 85 -15.33 23.06 -39.87
C ARG A 85 -14.23 23.70 -40.72
N LEU A 86 -13.00 23.41 -40.38
CA LEU A 86 -11.82 23.90 -41.08
C LEU A 86 -11.76 23.40 -42.52
N HIS A 87 -11.31 24.23 -43.45
CA HIS A 87 -10.98 23.80 -44.83
C HIS A 87 -9.56 23.25 -44.89
N GLY A 88 -9.43 21.92 -44.99
CA GLY A 88 -8.18 21.19 -45.06
C GLY A 88 -7.68 20.67 -43.70
N PRO A 89 -6.52 20.00 -43.68
CA PRO A 89 -5.96 19.41 -42.46
C PRO A 89 -5.46 20.48 -41.49
N LEU A 90 -5.32 20.12 -40.21
CA LEU A 90 -4.69 20.98 -39.21
C LEU A 90 -3.23 21.27 -39.59
N PRO A 91 -2.72 22.49 -39.34
CA PRO A 91 -1.30 22.80 -39.47
C PRO A 91 -0.42 21.97 -38.51
N GLU A 92 0.84 21.78 -38.85
CA GLU A 92 1.81 21.11 -37.99
C GLU A 92 2.01 21.89 -36.66
N GLY A 93 2.01 21.18 -35.54
CA GLY A 93 2.12 21.76 -34.19
C GLY A 93 0.79 22.31 -33.64
N VAL A 94 -0.31 22.11 -34.33
CA VAL A 94 -1.66 22.44 -33.84
C VAL A 94 -2.35 21.15 -33.39
N GLU A 95 -2.83 21.14 -32.16
CA GLU A 95 -3.46 19.97 -31.56
C GLU A 95 -4.84 20.27 -30.95
N PRO A 96 -5.79 19.34 -31.06
CA PRO A 96 -7.10 19.49 -30.42
C PRO A 96 -6.96 19.51 -28.90
N LEU A 97 -7.74 20.38 -28.26
CA LEU A 97 -7.81 20.42 -26.79
C LEU A 97 -8.74 19.33 -26.26
N PRO A 98 -8.33 18.54 -25.26
CA PRO A 98 -9.16 17.50 -24.68
C PRO A 98 -10.34 18.11 -23.91
N LEU A 99 -11.53 17.57 -24.15
CA LEU A 99 -12.76 17.99 -23.47
C LEU A 99 -13.06 17.12 -22.26
N GLY A 100 -13.61 17.73 -21.20
CA GLY A 100 -14.09 17.04 -20.00
C GLY A 100 -15.50 17.49 -19.63
N LEU A 101 -16.14 16.79 -18.69
CA LEU A 101 -17.45 17.18 -18.17
C LEU A 101 -17.30 18.26 -17.09
N ALA A 102 -18.11 19.31 -17.20
CA ALA A 102 -18.07 20.44 -16.29
C ALA A 102 -18.71 20.16 -14.91
N GLN A 103 -19.44 19.04 -14.77
CA GLN A 103 -20.23 18.74 -13.57
C GLN A 103 -19.39 18.56 -12.30
N HIS A 104 -18.11 18.23 -12.42
CA HIS A 104 -17.22 17.96 -11.27
C HIS A 104 -16.21 19.11 -11.00
N SER A 105 -16.22 20.16 -11.81
CA SER A 105 -15.24 21.26 -11.74
C SER A 105 -15.56 22.32 -10.68
N ARG A 106 -16.62 22.16 -9.86
CA ARG A 106 -16.98 23.13 -8.82
C ARG A 106 -15.87 23.26 -7.78
N GLY A 107 -15.40 24.49 -7.56
CA GLY A 107 -14.31 24.78 -6.62
C GLY A 107 -12.91 24.65 -7.22
N HIS A 108 -12.79 24.07 -8.43
CA HIS A 108 -11.52 23.94 -9.12
C HIS A 108 -11.01 25.29 -9.63
N ASP A 109 -9.69 25.42 -9.68
CA ASP A 109 -9.06 26.53 -10.37
C ASP A 109 -9.14 26.33 -11.88
N PHE A 110 -9.35 27.42 -12.60
CA PHE A 110 -9.34 27.37 -14.05
C PHE A 110 -8.26 28.26 -14.66
N SER A 111 -7.81 27.88 -15.83
CA SER A 111 -7.03 28.72 -16.75
C SER A 111 -7.76 28.83 -18.07
N SER A 112 -7.65 29.97 -18.74
CA SER A 112 -8.20 30.21 -20.06
C SER A 112 -7.24 31.07 -20.85
N TRP A 113 -7.29 30.96 -22.18
CA TRP A 113 -6.47 31.77 -23.08
C TRP A 113 -7.35 32.30 -24.20
N GLY A 114 -7.32 33.63 -24.41
CA GLY A 114 -8.12 34.24 -25.46
C GLY A 114 -7.62 35.60 -25.90
N TYR A 115 -8.27 36.17 -26.88
CA TYR A 115 -7.91 37.47 -27.43
C TYR A 115 -8.85 38.54 -26.88
N ARG A 116 -8.32 39.75 -26.60
CA ARG A 116 -9.13 40.93 -26.27
C ARG A 116 -9.42 41.73 -27.53
N LEU A 117 -10.57 42.39 -27.61
CA LEU A 117 -10.97 43.25 -28.72
C LEU A 117 -10.06 44.47 -28.91
N ALA A 118 -9.30 44.90 -27.91
CA ALA A 118 -8.36 45.98 -28.03
C ALA A 118 -7.05 45.49 -28.64
N GLU A 119 -6.53 46.15 -29.68
CA GLU A 119 -5.27 45.83 -30.40
C GLU A 119 -4.00 45.87 -29.52
N VAL A 120 -4.14 46.12 -28.22
CA VAL A 120 -3.03 46.30 -27.26
C VAL A 120 -2.29 44.95 -26.97
N PHE A 121 -2.94 43.79 -27.17
CA PHE A 121 -2.35 42.47 -26.90
C PHE A 121 -2.59 41.53 -28.08
N PRO A 122 -1.86 41.66 -29.19
CA PRO A 122 -2.04 40.82 -30.38
C PRO A 122 -1.73 39.34 -30.16
N SER A 123 -0.98 39.02 -29.13
CA SER A 123 -0.60 37.64 -28.75
C SER A 123 -1.62 36.94 -27.87
N GLY A 124 -2.76 37.58 -27.52
CA GLY A 124 -3.73 37.05 -26.57
C GLY A 124 -3.28 37.19 -25.09
N LEU A 125 -4.14 36.80 -24.17
CA LEU A 125 -3.92 36.88 -22.72
C LEU A 125 -4.47 35.64 -22.01
N ALA A 126 -3.78 35.22 -20.96
CA ALA A 126 -4.30 34.26 -20.00
C ALA A 126 -5.34 34.90 -19.07
N ALA A 127 -6.28 34.10 -18.62
CA ALA A 127 -7.20 34.45 -17.53
C ALA A 127 -7.29 33.25 -16.56
N GLU A 128 -7.23 33.54 -15.29
CA GLU A 128 -7.28 32.56 -14.22
C GLU A 128 -8.38 32.90 -13.20
N GLY A 129 -8.79 31.90 -12.41
CA GLY A 129 -9.81 32.08 -11.37
C GLY A 129 -10.37 30.77 -10.88
N LYS A 130 -11.57 30.82 -10.26
CA LYS A 130 -12.25 29.63 -9.70
C LYS A 130 -13.59 29.39 -10.36
N ILE A 131 -13.90 28.11 -10.60
CA ILE A 131 -15.20 27.64 -11.07
C ILE A 131 -16.12 27.52 -9.83
N GLN A 132 -17.11 28.40 -9.71
CA GLN A 132 -18.06 28.43 -8.59
C GLN A 132 -19.13 27.32 -8.70
N GLY A 133 -19.32 26.76 -9.89
CA GLY A 133 -20.25 25.68 -10.19
C GLY A 133 -21.30 26.10 -11.23
N ARG A 134 -22.31 25.22 -11.38
CA ARG A 134 -23.38 25.45 -12.35
C ARG A 134 -24.46 26.38 -11.78
N THR A 135 -25.00 27.23 -12.63
CA THR A 135 -26.16 28.07 -12.34
C THR A 135 -27.04 28.15 -13.58
N ARG A 136 -28.25 28.65 -13.43
CA ARG A 136 -29.16 28.90 -14.57
C ARG A 136 -29.27 30.40 -14.86
N ARG A 137 -29.01 30.75 -16.09
CA ARG A 137 -29.24 32.08 -16.62
C ARG A 137 -30.25 32.03 -17.75
N ARG A 138 -31.43 32.68 -17.59
CA ARG A 138 -32.52 32.69 -18.60
C ARG A 138 -32.85 31.29 -19.12
N ASN A 139 -32.95 30.31 -18.25
CA ASN A 139 -33.24 28.93 -18.56
C ASN A 139 -32.08 28.10 -19.22
N GLN A 140 -30.86 28.66 -19.27
CA GLN A 140 -29.66 27.99 -19.78
C GLN A 140 -28.75 27.59 -18.62
N ASP A 141 -28.19 26.38 -18.69
CA ASP A 141 -27.15 25.94 -17.76
C ASP A 141 -25.82 26.61 -18.13
N VAL A 142 -25.23 27.30 -17.16
CA VAL A 142 -23.95 28.00 -17.34
C VAL A 142 -23.05 27.76 -16.14
N LEU A 143 -21.74 27.81 -16.35
CA LEU A 143 -20.74 27.83 -15.28
C LEU A 143 -20.56 29.26 -14.80
N GLN A 144 -20.62 29.45 -13.49
CA GLN A 144 -20.28 30.70 -12.84
C GLN A 144 -18.79 30.69 -12.48
N LEU A 145 -18.09 31.74 -12.86
CA LEU A 145 -16.65 31.89 -12.67
C LEU A 145 -16.37 33.08 -11.77
N GLN A 146 -15.43 32.91 -10.87
CA GLN A 146 -14.89 34.00 -10.03
C GLN A 146 -13.55 34.44 -10.61
N THR A 147 -13.55 35.56 -11.31
CA THR A 147 -12.36 36.14 -11.93
C THR A 147 -12.60 37.59 -12.36
N SER A 148 -11.56 38.42 -12.35
CA SER A 148 -11.53 39.76 -12.91
C SER A 148 -10.78 39.82 -14.25
N GLN A 149 -10.28 38.67 -14.77
CA GLN A 149 -9.37 38.66 -15.91
C GLN A 149 -10.07 38.39 -17.25
N ILE A 150 -11.33 37.91 -17.24
CA ILE A 150 -12.13 37.71 -18.46
C ILE A 150 -12.68 39.04 -18.95
N ASP A 151 -12.41 39.32 -20.21
CA ASP A 151 -12.79 40.59 -20.86
C ASP A 151 -13.40 40.34 -22.27
N ARG A 152 -13.95 41.41 -22.88
CA ARG A 152 -14.50 41.35 -24.25
C ARG A 152 -13.46 40.87 -25.25
N GLY A 153 -13.85 39.94 -26.14
CA GLY A 153 -12.99 39.26 -27.10
C GLY A 153 -12.50 37.92 -26.66
N MET A 154 -12.57 37.61 -25.36
CA MET A 154 -12.31 36.26 -24.84
C MET A 154 -13.49 35.29 -25.04
N SER A 155 -14.62 35.78 -25.56
CA SER A 155 -15.73 34.91 -25.99
C SER A 155 -15.25 33.85 -26.94
N GLY A 156 -15.62 32.61 -26.67
CA GLY A 156 -15.18 31.46 -27.44
C GLY A 156 -13.86 30.84 -26.95
N ALA A 157 -13.19 31.41 -25.93
CA ALA A 157 -11.99 30.81 -25.32
C ALA A 157 -12.31 29.53 -24.51
N PRO A 158 -11.42 28.54 -24.52
CA PRO A 158 -11.61 27.33 -23.71
C PRO A 158 -11.51 27.64 -22.22
N LEU A 159 -12.37 27.05 -21.42
CA LEU A 159 -12.26 27.03 -19.96
C LEU A 159 -11.54 25.74 -19.53
N TRP A 160 -10.28 25.83 -19.19
CA TRP A 160 -9.46 24.72 -18.75
C TRP A 160 -9.58 24.52 -17.24
N ASP A 161 -10.03 23.35 -16.82
CA ASP A 161 -9.99 22.92 -15.43
C ASP A 161 -8.57 22.45 -15.10
N VAL A 162 -7.89 23.18 -14.20
CA VAL A 162 -6.48 22.90 -13.85
C VAL A 162 -6.34 21.57 -13.13
N GLN A 163 -7.28 21.21 -12.25
CA GLN A 163 -7.27 19.95 -11.53
C GLN A 163 -7.71 18.79 -12.43
N GLY A 164 -8.69 18.99 -13.28
CA GLY A 164 -9.20 17.98 -14.22
C GLY A 164 -8.33 17.77 -15.46
N GLY A 165 -7.41 18.69 -15.76
CA GLY A 165 -6.52 18.58 -16.93
C GLY A 165 -7.24 18.62 -18.29
N ARG A 166 -8.37 19.32 -18.41
CA ARG A 166 -9.23 19.33 -19.62
C ARG A 166 -10.08 20.59 -19.75
N VAL A 167 -10.57 20.84 -20.94
CA VAL A 167 -11.52 21.92 -21.21
C VAL A 167 -12.92 21.49 -20.75
N VAL A 168 -13.49 22.21 -19.80
CA VAL A 168 -14.82 21.92 -19.21
C VAL A 168 -15.90 22.90 -19.64
N GLY A 169 -15.55 23.87 -20.47
CA GLY A 169 -16.52 24.85 -21.00
C GLY A 169 -15.89 25.82 -21.97
N MET A 170 -16.73 26.73 -22.46
CA MET A 170 -16.35 27.80 -23.34
C MET A 170 -16.72 29.15 -22.71
N VAL A 171 -15.77 30.07 -22.58
CA VAL A 171 -15.97 31.37 -22.00
C VAL A 171 -16.97 32.20 -22.84
N ASN A 172 -17.92 32.86 -22.17
CA ASN A 172 -18.84 33.77 -22.79
C ASN A 172 -18.80 35.12 -22.08
N SER A 173 -18.04 36.08 -22.60
CA SER A 173 -17.86 37.41 -22.06
C SER A 173 -19.02 38.38 -22.39
N PHE A 174 -19.92 37.99 -23.33
CA PHE A 174 -21.09 38.78 -23.71
C PHE A 174 -22.13 38.90 -22.57
N TRP A 175 -22.06 37.99 -21.60
CA TRP A 175 -23.02 37.94 -20.50
C TRP A 175 -22.65 38.78 -19.27
N GLU A 176 -21.74 39.76 -19.38
CA GLU A 176 -21.40 40.69 -18.31
C GLU A 176 -22.62 41.44 -17.76
N THR A 177 -22.79 41.39 -16.45
CA THR A 177 -23.81 42.23 -15.78
C THR A 177 -23.20 43.57 -15.42
N ARG A 178 -23.59 44.64 -16.13
CA ARG A 178 -23.15 46.04 -15.94
C ARG A 178 -23.50 46.67 -14.57
N ARG A 179 -23.99 45.95 -13.56
CA ARG A 179 -24.55 46.51 -12.32
C ARG A 179 -23.82 46.22 -11.02
N HIS A 180 -22.73 45.50 -11.01
CA HIS A 180 -21.94 45.31 -9.77
C HIS A 180 -20.47 45.54 -10.07
N GLN A 181 -20.00 46.75 -9.78
CA GLN A 181 -18.59 47.15 -9.89
C GLN A 181 -17.66 46.34 -8.94
N ASP A 182 -18.22 45.52 -8.03
CA ASP A 182 -17.46 44.74 -7.06
C ASP A 182 -17.63 43.19 -7.23
N ALA A 183 -18.39 42.70 -8.20
CA ALA A 183 -18.61 41.31 -8.41
C ALA A 183 -17.64 40.75 -9.50
N LEU A 184 -16.61 40.05 -9.09
CA LEU A 184 -15.64 39.31 -9.92
C LEU A 184 -16.30 38.06 -10.55
N LEU A 185 -17.37 38.26 -11.33
CA LEU A 185 -18.18 37.17 -11.90
C LEU A 185 -18.13 37.18 -13.42
N ALA A 186 -17.77 36.03 -13.99
CA ALA A 186 -17.89 35.72 -15.41
C ALA A 186 -18.68 34.42 -15.62
N PHE A 187 -19.01 34.10 -16.85
CA PHE A 187 -19.77 32.90 -17.19
C PHE A 187 -19.13 32.14 -18.33
N ALA A 188 -19.32 30.79 -18.33
CA ALA A 188 -18.95 29.94 -19.43
C ALA A 188 -20.08 28.94 -19.76
N ILE A 189 -20.11 28.50 -21.00
CA ILE A 189 -21.01 27.47 -21.51
C ILE A 189 -20.35 26.12 -21.17
N PRO A 190 -21.01 25.23 -20.42
CA PRO A 190 -20.44 23.95 -20.06
C PRO A 190 -20.28 23.04 -21.28
N THR A 191 -19.27 22.16 -21.27
CA THR A 191 -19.02 21.21 -22.36
C THR A 191 -20.19 20.30 -22.67
N GLU A 192 -21.01 19.95 -21.67
CA GLU A 192 -22.24 19.18 -21.88
C GLU A 192 -23.22 19.90 -22.80
N THR A 193 -23.35 21.22 -22.68
CA THR A 193 -24.15 22.04 -23.61
C THR A 193 -23.53 22.05 -25.00
N LEU A 194 -22.20 22.19 -25.12
CA LEU A 194 -21.49 22.12 -26.40
C LEU A 194 -21.73 20.78 -27.11
N ARG A 195 -21.67 19.68 -26.35
CA ARG A 195 -21.92 18.32 -26.87
C ARG A 195 -23.36 18.09 -27.28
N ALA A 196 -24.32 18.65 -26.53
CA ALA A 196 -25.75 18.60 -26.91
C ALA A 196 -25.99 19.31 -28.26
N VAL A 197 -25.18 20.32 -28.60
CA VAL A 197 -25.20 21.02 -29.90
C VAL A 197 -24.50 20.20 -30.96
N CYS A 198 -23.33 19.68 -30.70
CA CYS A 198 -22.51 18.93 -31.65
C CYS A 198 -22.11 17.56 -31.09
N PRO A 199 -22.78 16.48 -31.46
CA PRO A 199 -22.44 15.11 -30.99
C PRO A 199 -21.04 14.64 -31.36
N LEU A 200 -20.37 15.27 -32.35
CA LEU A 200 -18.98 14.97 -32.70
C LEU A 200 -17.97 15.50 -31.65
N LEU A 201 -18.41 16.35 -30.72
CA LEU A 201 -17.59 16.76 -29.57
C LEU A 201 -17.50 15.61 -28.55
N GLN A 202 -16.97 14.50 -29.01
CA GLN A 202 -16.84 13.30 -28.20
C GLN A 202 -15.55 13.34 -27.43
N LEU A 203 -15.61 12.86 -26.18
CA LEU A 203 -14.43 12.59 -25.36
C LEU A 203 -13.80 11.23 -25.70
N SER A 204 -14.03 10.73 -26.92
CA SER A 204 -13.60 9.39 -27.37
C SER A 204 -12.07 9.18 -27.34
N ASP A 205 -11.30 10.26 -27.32
CA ASP A 205 -9.85 10.22 -27.14
C ASP A 205 -9.44 10.13 -25.68
N LEU A 206 -10.38 10.29 -24.73
CA LEU A 206 -10.17 10.07 -23.31
C LEU A 206 -10.55 8.63 -22.95
N CYS A 207 -9.62 7.88 -22.39
CA CYS A 207 -9.93 6.57 -21.83
C CYS A 207 -10.78 6.72 -20.56
N PRO A 208 -12.05 6.23 -20.54
CA PRO A 208 -12.88 6.33 -19.37
C PRO A 208 -12.60 5.22 -18.34
N TYR A 209 -11.72 4.28 -18.69
CA TYR A 209 -11.31 3.15 -17.88
C TYR A 209 -9.91 3.38 -17.31
N ARG A 210 -9.68 2.96 -16.07
CA ARG A 210 -8.41 3.22 -15.37
C ARG A 210 -7.43 2.05 -15.40
N GLY A 211 -7.84 0.91 -15.94
CA GLY A 211 -7.04 -0.29 -15.95
C GLY A 211 -6.77 -0.79 -14.54
N LEU A 212 -5.50 -0.88 -14.17
CA LEU A 212 -5.10 -1.34 -12.83
C LEU A 212 -4.96 -0.21 -11.80
N GLU A 213 -5.10 1.04 -12.21
CA GLU A 213 -5.04 2.20 -11.31
C GLU A 213 -6.39 2.42 -10.60
N PRO A 214 -6.40 2.94 -9.36
CA PRO A 214 -7.65 3.31 -8.73
C PRO A 214 -8.27 4.54 -9.39
N PHE A 215 -9.60 4.60 -9.44
CA PHE A 215 -10.33 5.82 -9.75
C PHE A 215 -10.15 6.83 -8.63
N THR A 216 -9.82 8.06 -8.98
CA THR A 216 -9.65 9.21 -8.08
C THR A 216 -10.85 10.14 -8.14
N GLU A 217 -10.85 11.22 -7.37
CA GLU A 217 -11.90 12.26 -7.44
C GLU A 217 -12.03 12.86 -8.86
N ALA A 218 -10.90 12.98 -9.58
CA ALA A 218 -10.90 13.48 -10.96
C ALA A 218 -11.60 12.53 -11.95
N ASP A 219 -11.70 11.27 -11.61
CA ASP A 219 -12.32 10.23 -12.45
C ASP A 219 -13.76 9.92 -12.03
N ALA A 220 -14.31 10.64 -11.06
CA ALA A 220 -15.65 10.38 -10.49
C ALA A 220 -16.77 10.37 -11.54
N GLU A 221 -16.60 11.07 -12.66
CA GLU A 221 -17.52 11.09 -13.79
C GLU A 221 -17.64 9.76 -14.54
N PHE A 222 -16.60 8.90 -14.40
CA PHE A 222 -16.55 7.57 -15.04
C PHE A 222 -16.78 6.43 -14.04
N PHE A 223 -16.99 6.75 -12.76
CA PHE A 223 -17.18 5.76 -11.71
C PHE A 223 -18.65 5.34 -11.60
N PHE A 224 -19.02 4.27 -12.28
CA PHE A 224 -20.37 3.72 -12.35
C PHE A 224 -20.45 2.29 -11.81
N GLY A 225 -21.68 1.81 -11.59
CA GLY A 225 -21.96 0.44 -11.20
C GLY A 225 -21.64 0.11 -9.74
N ARG A 226 -21.31 1.13 -8.91
CA ARG A 226 -21.03 0.95 -7.48
C ARG A 226 -21.91 1.84 -6.59
N GLU A 227 -22.99 2.36 -7.13
CA GLU A 227 -23.86 3.33 -6.46
C GLU A 227 -24.44 2.81 -5.16
N ARG A 228 -24.80 1.50 -5.10
CA ARG A 228 -25.31 0.84 -3.88
C ARG A 228 -24.22 0.77 -2.79
N ALA A 229 -23.01 0.43 -3.17
CA ALA A 229 -21.89 0.37 -2.23
C ALA A 229 -21.55 1.76 -1.68
N VAL A 230 -21.57 2.80 -2.52
CA VAL A 230 -21.39 4.20 -2.06
C VAL A 230 -22.50 4.61 -1.11
N GLU A 231 -23.78 4.29 -1.41
CA GLU A 231 -24.90 4.64 -0.52
C GLU A 231 -24.78 3.94 0.83
N HIS A 232 -24.30 2.70 0.84
CA HIS A 232 -24.01 1.98 2.08
C HIS A 232 -22.96 2.70 2.94
N LEU A 233 -21.87 3.21 2.33
CA LEU A 233 -20.87 4.00 3.06
C LEU A 233 -21.44 5.32 3.59
N LEU A 234 -22.28 6.00 2.81
CA LEU A 234 -22.96 7.23 3.22
C LEU A 234 -23.88 6.99 4.41
N GLU A 235 -24.59 5.88 4.43
CA GLU A 235 -25.48 5.52 5.54
C GLU A 235 -24.69 5.29 6.83
N HIS A 236 -23.53 4.64 6.76
CA HIS A 236 -22.63 4.51 7.91
C HIS A 236 -22.15 5.86 8.42
N LEU A 237 -21.76 6.79 7.54
CA LEU A 237 -21.33 8.13 7.94
C LEU A 237 -22.46 8.99 8.50
N ARG A 238 -23.72 8.75 8.12
CA ARG A 238 -24.88 9.41 8.75
C ARG A 238 -25.10 8.97 10.19
N GLN A 239 -24.78 7.70 10.49
CA GLN A 239 -24.91 7.10 11.83
C GLN A 239 -23.68 7.39 12.70
N GLU A 240 -22.46 7.23 12.16
CA GLU A 240 -21.19 7.48 12.85
C GLU A 240 -20.30 8.39 12.00
N PRO A 241 -20.46 9.72 12.13
CA PRO A 241 -19.77 10.66 11.26
C PRO A 241 -18.28 10.85 11.59
N ARG A 242 -17.76 10.24 12.68
CA ARG A 242 -16.37 10.41 13.09
C ARG A 242 -15.42 9.39 12.50
N PHE A 243 -15.91 8.17 12.23
CA PHE A 243 -15.06 7.08 11.79
C PHE A 243 -15.79 6.17 10.80
N LEU A 244 -15.13 5.84 9.72
CA LEU A 244 -15.57 4.87 8.73
C LEU A 244 -14.40 3.96 8.39
N ALA A 245 -14.55 2.65 8.59
CA ALA A 245 -13.58 1.65 8.14
C ALA A 245 -14.15 0.87 6.97
N VAL A 246 -13.53 1.02 5.81
CA VAL A 246 -13.91 0.34 4.57
C VAL A 246 -13.03 -0.90 4.39
N LEU A 247 -13.60 -2.07 4.65
CA LEU A 247 -12.91 -3.35 4.56
C LEU A 247 -13.38 -4.16 3.35
N GLY A 248 -12.48 -4.97 2.82
CA GLY A 248 -12.77 -5.92 1.74
C GLY A 248 -11.49 -6.49 1.13
N PRO A 249 -11.58 -7.55 0.31
CA PRO A 249 -10.40 -8.18 -0.28
C PRO A 249 -9.66 -7.23 -1.23
N SER A 250 -8.41 -7.57 -1.52
CA SER A 250 -7.63 -6.85 -2.53
C SER A 250 -8.34 -6.88 -3.88
N GLY A 251 -8.37 -5.74 -4.57
CA GLY A 251 -9.03 -5.61 -5.87
C GLY A 251 -10.54 -5.37 -5.83
N SER A 252 -11.17 -5.31 -4.65
CA SER A 252 -12.61 -5.02 -4.53
C SER A 252 -13.00 -3.56 -4.83
N GLY A 253 -12.02 -2.72 -5.19
CA GLY A 253 -12.24 -1.32 -5.55
C GLY A 253 -12.43 -0.37 -4.35
N LYS A 254 -11.96 -0.73 -3.14
CA LYS A 254 -12.11 0.08 -1.91
C LYS A 254 -11.64 1.53 -2.08
N SER A 255 -10.43 1.72 -2.54
CA SER A 255 -9.82 3.05 -2.74
C SER A 255 -10.63 3.87 -3.74
N SER A 256 -11.01 3.27 -4.88
CA SER A 256 -11.88 3.91 -5.89
C SER A 256 -13.26 4.23 -5.35
N LEU A 257 -13.85 3.32 -4.54
CA LEU A 257 -15.16 3.51 -3.92
C LEU A 257 -15.17 4.73 -3.00
N VAL A 258 -14.08 4.94 -2.24
CA VAL A 258 -13.94 6.11 -1.38
C VAL A 258 -13.60 7.36 -2.19
N GLN A 259 -12.55 7.32 -3.01
CA GLN A 259 -12.05 8.50 -3.72
C GLN A 259 -12.99 8.98 -4.81
N ALA A 260 -13.43 8.10 -5.73
CA ALA A 260 -14.30 8.47 -6.84
C ALA A 260 -15.80 8.38 -6.51
N GLY A 261 -16.16 7.53 -5.53
CA GLY A 261 -17.56 7.34 -5.16
C GLY A 261 -18.02 8.21 -3.99
N LEU A 262 -17.41 8.04 -2.82
CA LEU A 262 -17.86 8.63 -1.56
C LEU A 262 -17.53 10.12 -1.45
N ILE A 263 -16.24 10.50 -1.60
CA ILE A 263 -15.77 11.88 -1.41
C ILE A 263 -16.52 12.87 -2.31
N PRO A 264 -16.70 12.63 -3.62
CA PRO A 264 -17.44 13.58 -4.48
C PRO A 264 -18.91 13.74 -4.07
N ARG A 265 -19.54 12.73 -3.48
CA ARG A 265 -20.90 12.84 -2.96
C ARG A 265 -20.95 13.61 -1.64
N LEU A 266 -19.96 13.42 -0.76
CA LEU A 266 -19.82 14.23 0.46
C LEU A 266 -19.63 15.71 0.11
N CYS A 267 -18.77 16.03 -0.85
CA CYS A 267 -18.58 17.40 -1.34
C CYS A 267 -19.87 18.03 -1.90
N ARG A 268 -20.86 17.21 -2.31
CA ARG A 268 -22.18 17.66 -2.78
C ARG A 268 -23.27 17.68 -1.68
N GLY A 269 -22.89 17.41 -0.42
CA GLY A 269 -23.82 17.43 0.70
C GLY A 269 -24.68 16.18 0.87
N ALA A 270 -24.20 15.00 0.43
CA ALA A 270 -24.93 13.74 0.60
C ALA A 270 -25.10 13.31 2.06
N VAL A 271 -24.27 13.83 2.96
CA VAL A 271 -24.45 13.80 4.41
C VAL A 271 -24.71 15.23 4.86
N PRO A 272 -25.57 15.49 5.87
CA PRO A 272 -25.89 16.86 6.31
C PRO A 272 -24.61 17.67 6.59
N ARG A 273 -24.48 18.81 5.90
CA ARG A 273 -23.33 19.74 5.96
C ARG A 273 -21.99 19.20 5.46
N SER A 274 -21.97 18.06 4.79
CA SER A 274 -20.71 17.52 4.25
C SER A 274 -20.16 18.33 3.06
N ASP A 275 -20.97 19.19 2.45
CA ASP A 275 -20.54 20.20 1.47
C ASP A 275 -19.61 21.28 2.05
N ARG A 276 -19.48 21.33 3.38
CA ARG A 276 -18.55 22.19 4.12
C ARG A 276 -17.42 21.42 4.80
N TRP A 277 -17.28 20.14 4.49
CA TRP A 277 -16.13 19.38 4.96
C TRP A 277 -14.92 19.72 4.11
N ALA A 278 -13.77 19.77 4.75
CA ALA A 278 -12.50 19.83 4.03
C ALA A 278 -11.85 18.45 4.01
N PHE A 279 -11.28 18.13 2.87
CA PHE A 279 -10.58 16.86 2.64
C PHE A 279 -9.11 17.17 2.41
N ILE A 280 -8.23 16.55 3.19
CA ILE A 280 -6.81 16.51 2.81
C ILE A 280 -6.60 15.34 1.82
N PRO A 281 -5.58 15.44 0.95
CA PRO A 281 -5.26 14.35 0.04
C PRO A 281 -5.17 13.00 0.76
N PRO A 282 -5.67 11.91 0.16
CA PRO A 282 -5.52 10.58 0.73
C PRO A 282 -4.06 10.25 1.00
N ILE A 283 -3.76 9.72 2.18
CA ILE A 283 -2.42 9.29 2.54
C ILE A 283 -2.34 7.77 2.66
N ARG A 284 -1.15 7.23 2.39
CA ARG A 284 -0.78 5.86 2.73
C ARG A 284 0.17 5.92 3.93
N PRO A 285 -0.26 5.52 5.12
CA PRO A 285 0.51 5.76 6.34
C PRO A 285 1.91 5.11 6.33
N GLY A 286 2.05 3.91 5.77
CA GLY A 286 3.31 3.23 5.56
C GLY A 286 4.24 3.24 6.77
N ARG A 287 5.52 3.56 6.57
CA ARG A 287 6.54 3.61 7.62
C ARG A 287 6.53 4.89 8.45
N ASN A 288 6.10 6.01 7.85
CA ASN A 288 6.12 7.34 8.47
C ASN A 288 4.76 8.03 8.38
N PRO A 289 3.76 7.58 9.14
CA PRO A 289 2.39 8.09 9.05
C PRO A 289 2.26 9.58 9.38
N PHE A 290 3.09 10.08 10.28
CA PHE A 290 3.09 11.49 10.66
C PHE A 290 3.62 12.37 9.54
N GLY A 291 4.74 11.98 8.91
CA GLY A 291 5.32 12.71 7.80
C GLY A 291 4.39 12.74 6.58
N GLU A 292 3.68 11.66 6.29
CA GLU A 292 2.66 11.61 5.24
C GLU A 292 1.50 12.58 5.51
N LEU A 293 1.03 12.68 6.76
CA LEU A 293 0.00 13.66 7.14
C LEU A 293 0.49 15.11 7.02
N GLU A 294 1.74 15.39 7.42
CA GLU A 294 2.33 16.73 7.27
C GLU A 294 2.47 17.12 5.80
N ALA A 295 2.95 16.20 4.99
CA ALA A 295 3.09 16.41 3.54
C ALA A 295 1.73 16.58 2.84
N ALA A 296 0.67 15.95 3.35
CA ALA A 296 -0.70 16.13 2.88
C ALA A 296 -1.35 17.45 3.37
N GLY A 297 -0.65 18.24 4.18
CA GLY A 297 -1.12 19.57 4.65
C GLY A 297 -1.55 19.66 6.11
N LEU A 298 -1.40 18.59 6.92
CA LEU A 298 -1.66 18.62 8.35
C LEU A 298 -0.37 18.91 9.13
N SER A 299 0.09 20.15 9.09
CA SER A 299 1.33 20.59 9.74
C SER A 299 1.31 20.33 11.25
N GLY A 300 2.42 19.82 11.79
CA GLY A 300 2.58 19.50 13.21
C GLY A 300 2.00 18.16 13.63
N ALA A 301 1.64 17.29 12.69
CA ALA A 301 1.11 15.96 12.98
C ALA A 301 2.09 15.11 13.82
N SER A 302 3.40 15.27 13.64
CA SER A 302 4.45 14.61 14.43
C SER A 302 4.52 15.06 15.89
N GLN A 303 4.02 16.26 16.19
CA GLN A 303 3.99 16.79 17.57
C GLN A 303 2.73 16.38 18.33
N GLY A 304 1.62 16.13 17.61
CA GLY A 304 0.37 15.69 18.18
C GLY A 304 -0.81 15.88 17.23
N LEU A 305 -1.54 14.80 16.90
CA LEU A 305 -2.66 14.86 15.96
C LEU A 305 -3.80 15.79 16.42
N VAL A 306 -4.09 15.82 17.72
CA VAL A 306 -5.13 16.68 18.28
C VAL A 306 -4.78 18.16 18.10
N GLU A 307 -3.54 18.54 18.41
CA GLU A 307 -3.06 19.91 18.27
C GLU A 307 -2.96 20.30 16.79
N ALA A 308 -2.47 19.40 15.93
CA ALA A 308 -2.37 19.63 14.50
C ALA A 308 -3.73 19.90 13.86
N VAL A 309 -4.76 19.10 14.19
CA VAL A 309 -6.13 19.31 13.71
C VAL A 309 -6.72 20.59 14.28
N GLN A 310 -6.50 20.90 15.58
CA GLN A 310 -6.96 22.16 16.17
C GLN A 310 -6.33 23.38 15.46
N ASN A 311 -5.04 23.34 15.21
CA ASN A 311 -4.33 24.42 14.50
C ASN A 311 -4.83 24.54 13.06
N TRP A 312 -5.03 23.41 12.39
CA TRP A 312 -5.59 23.39 11.04
C TRP A 312 -6.97 24.02 10.99
N GLN A 313 -7.87 23.71 11.95
CA GLN A 313 -9.20 24.29 12.02
C GLN A 313 -9.18 25.79 12.32
N ASN A 314 -8.25 26.25 13.13
CA ASN A 314 -8.07 27.67 13.41
C ASN A 314 -7.69 28.46 12.13
N LEU A 315 -6.98 27.81 11.19
CA LEU A 315 -6.58 28.38 9.90
C LEU A 315 -7.70 28.28 8.86
N HIS A 316 -8.65 27.34 9.01
CA HIS A 316 -9.73 27.08 8.07
C HIS A 316 -11.11 27.15 8.77
N PRO A 317 -11.50 28.34 9.28
CA PRO A 317 -12.74 28.50 10.04
C PRO A 317 -14.01 28.27 9.21
N GLU A 318 -13.91 28.28 7.88
CA GLU A 318 -15.00 27.97 6.95
C GLU A 318 -15.31 26.47 6.88
N ALA A 319 -14.38 25.61 7.23
CA ALA A 319 -14.54 24.16 7.22
C ALA A 319 -15.26 23.69 8.51
N GLU A 320 -16.43 23.09 8.36
CA GLU A 320 -17.17 22.56 9.52
C GLU A 320 -16.54 21.25 10.05
N ARG A 321 -15.78 20.53 9.24
CA ARG A 321 -15.16 19.24 9.60
C ARG A 321 -13.95 18.95 8.71
N LEU A 322 -12.92 18.36 9.28
CA LEU A 322 -11.77 17.82 8.55
C LEU A 322 -11.95 16.32 8.32
N ALA A 323 -11.83 15.88 7.09
CA ALA A 323 -11.82 14.46 6.72
C ALA A 323 -10.40 14.00 6.36
N LEU A 324 -9.97 12.92 7.01
CA LEU A 324 -8.67 12.27 6.83
C LEU A 324 -8.91 10.89 6.22
N MET A 325 -8.36 10.63 5.03
CA MET A 325 -8.40 9.30 4.42
C MET A 325 -7.06 8.60 4.58
N LEU A 326 -7.07 7.47 5.30
CA LEU A 326 -5.94 6.56 5.50
C LEU A 326 -6.13 5.35 4.58
N ASP A 327 -5.51 5.39 3.40
CA ASP A 327 -5.63 4.34 2.39
C ASP A 327 -4.54 3.27 2.58
N GLN A 328 -4.86 2.02 2.22
CA GLN A 328 -3.95 0.87 2.34
C GLN A 328 -3.34 0.72 3.75
N PHE A 329 -4.18 0.80 4.77
CA PHE A 329 -3.74 0.72 6.18
C PHE A 329 -3.05 -0.60 6.53
N GLU A 330 -3.21 -1.64 5.72
CA GLU A 330 -2.43 -2.88 5.83
C GLU A 330 -0.92 -2.66 5.68
N GLU A 331 -0.49 -1.72 4.83
CA GLU A 331 0.94 -1.39 4.67
C GLU A 331 1.52 -0.80 5.97
N PHE A 332 0.75 0.05 6.64
CA PHE A 332 1.13 0.58 7.95
C PHE A 332 1.34 -0.55 8.98
N LEU A 333 0.45 -1.52 9.03
CA LEU A 333 0.57 -2.67 9.95
C LEU A 333 1.78 -3.56 9.63
N VAL A 334 2.27 -3.56 8.37
CA VAL A 334 3.40 -4.40 7.94
C VAL A 334 4.73 -3.67 8.09
N ASP A 335 4.80 -2.42 7.67
CA ASP A 335 6.03 -1.69 7.43
C ASP A 335 6.39 -0.70 8.55
N CYS A 336 5.39 -0.25 9.34
CA CYS A 336 5.62 0.74 10.38
C CYS A 336 6.38 0.13 11.57
N PRO A 337 7.38 0.84 12.11
CA PRO A 337 8.05 0.45 13.35
C PRO A 337 7.06 0.29 14.51
N GLU A 338 7.30 -0.69 15.38
CA GLU A 338 6.35 -1.03 16.47
C GLU A 338 6.09 0.14 17.41
N GLU A 339 7.10 0.96 17.70
CA GLU A 339 6.98 2.14 18.56
C GLU A 339 6.17 3.24 17.89
N THR A 340 6.50 3.60 16.64
CA THR A 340 5.77 4.57 15.83
C THR A 340 4.33 4.11 15.60
N CYS A 341 4.12 2.80 15.35
CA CYS A 341 2.79 2.23 15.19
C CYS A 341 1.95 2.42 16.46
N ARG A 342 2.50 2.11 17.63
CA ARG A 342 1.82 2.32 18.92
C ARG A 342 1.49 3.78 19.18
N GLU A 343 2.44 4.66 18.90
CA GLU A 343 2.27 6.10 19.08
C GLU A 343 1.19 6.65 18.14
N PHE A 344 1.28 6.36 16.84
CA PHE A 344 0.29 6.81 15.86
C PHE A 344 -1.13 6.33 16.20
N VAL A 345 -1.29 5.06 16.58
CA VAL A 345 -2.57 4.50 16.99
C VAL A 345 -3.10 5.20 18.24
N ALA A 346 -2.24 5.49 19.24
CA ALA A 346 -2.64 6.20 20.44
C ALA A 346 -3.09 7.64 20.17
N GLN A 347 -2.37 8.36 19.32
CA GLN A 347 -2.71 9.72 18.91
C GLN A 347 -3.99 9.76 18.05
N LEU A 348 -4.18 8.77 17.15
CA LEU A 348 -5.40 8.67 16.34
C LEU A 348 -6.64 8.40 17.21
N VAL A 349 -6.50 7.55 18.24
CA VAL A 349 -7.57 7.33 19.23
C VAL A 349 -7.86 8.60 20.03
N ALA A 350 -6.82 9.32 20.49
CA ALA A 350 -6.98 10.58 21.21
C ALA A 350 -7.71 11.63 20.32
N LEU A 351 -7.39 11.68 19.03
CA LEU A 351 -8.08 12.53 18.06
C LEU A 351 -9.56 12.14 17.91
N LEU A 352 -9.85 10.87 17.76
CA LEU A 352 -11.22 10.36 17.64
C LEU A 352 -12.03 10.55 18.94
N ASP A 353 -11.41 10.44 20.10
CA ASP A 353 -12.04 10.67 21.41
C ASP A 353 -12.15 12.18 21.74
N SER A 354 -11.46 13.08 21.02
CA SER A 354 -11.52 14.53 21.21
C SER A 354 -12.85 15.13 20.76
N PRO A 355 -13.24 16.34 21.18
CA PRO A 355 -14.44 17.03 20.70
C PRO A 355 -14.29 17.64 19.31
N LEU A 356 -13.09 17.59 18.69
CA LEU A 356 -12.83 18.20 17.40
C LEU A 356 -13.70 17.59 16.30
N PRO A 357 -14.21 18.38 15.35
CA PRO A 357 -15.01 17.87 14.23
C PRO A 357 -14.10 17.24 13.16
N VAL A 358 -13.76 15.98 13.34
CA VAL A 358 -12.93 15.19 12.43
C VAL A 358 -13.69 13.95 11.99
N THR A 359 -13.44 13.51 10.76
CA THR A 359 -13.83 12.21 10.22
C THR A 359 -12.56 11.48 9.77
N VAL A 360 -12.37 10.26 10.22
CA VAL A 360 -11.29 9.37 9.74
C VAL A 360 -11.92 8.28 8.89
N ILE A 361 -11.48 8.18 7.64
CA ILE A 361 -11.86 7.13 6.71
C ILE A 361 -10.66 6.21 6.57
N LEU A 362 -10.76 5.00 7.11
CA LEU A 362 -9.72 4.00 7.07
C LEU A 362 -10.07 2.95 6.01
N VAL A 363 -9.17 2.73 5.06
CA VAL A 363 -9.33 1.73 4.01
C VAL A 363 -8.29 0.63 4.21
N MET A 364 -8.76 -0.61 4.35
CA MET A 364 -7.88 -1.75 4.65
C MET A 364 -8.41 -3.04 4.03
N ARG A 365 -7.50 -3.98 3.80
CA ARG A 365 -7.84 -5.35 3.41
C ARG A 365 -8.43 -6.11 4.60
N ASP A 366 -9.46 -6.90 4.34
CA ASP A 366 -10.16 -7.69 5.36
C ASP A 366 -9.30 -8.83 5.96
N ASP A 367 -8.38 -9.42 5.19
CA ASP A 367 -7.44 -10.43 5.65
C ASP A 367 -6.43 -9.91 6.69
N PHE A 368 -6.27 -8.58 6.82
CA PHE A 368 -5.46 -7.93 7.85
C PHE A 368 -6.22 -7.63 9.15
N TYR A 369 -7.51 -7.93 9.24
CA TYR A 369 -8.32 -7.66 10.44
C TYR A 369 -7.71 -8.27 11.72
N SER A 370 -7.26 -9.53 11.67
CA SER A 370 -6.65 -10.18 12.83
C SER A 370 -5.35 -9.50 13.30
N ARG A 371 -4.58 -8.96 12.37
CA ARG A 371 -3.36 -8.20 12.66
C ARG A 371 -3.70 -6.83 13.23
N PHE A 372 -4.65 -6.13 12.62
CA PHE A 372 -5.19 -4.87 13.13
C PHE A 372 -5.69 -5.00 14.58
N ALA A 373 -6.48 -6.03 14.88
CA ALA A 373 -7.01 -6.26 16.22
C ALA A 373 -5.93 -6.50 17.28
N ARG A 374 -4.76 -6.97 16.89
CA ARG A 374 -3.60 -7.19 17.77
C ARG A 374 -2.74 -5.95 17.90
N GLU A 375 -2.37 -5.31 16.80
CA GLU A 375 -1.38 -4.23 16.74
C GLU A 375 -2.01 -2.84 16.93
N ALA A 376 -3.23 -2.63 16.44
CA ALA A 376 -4.01 -1.41 16.59
C ALA A 376 -5.20 -1.58 17.56
N ARG A 377 -5.06 -2.42 18.57
CA ARG A 377 -6.11 -2.78 19.55
C ARG A 377 -6.96 -1.61 20.06
N PRO A 378 -6.39 -0.43 20.40
CA PRO A 378 -7.19 0.71 20.87
C PRO A 378 -8.20 1.24 19.85
N LEU A 379 -7.98 1.02 18.53
CA LEU A 379 -8.89 1.42 17.45
C LEU A 379 -10.05 0.44 17.22
N VAL A 380 -10.01 -0.76 17.79
CA VAL A 380 -11.06 -1.80 17.56
C VAL A 380 -12.44 -1.28 17.94
N LYS A 381 -12.57 -0.51 19.03
CA LYS A 381 -13.84 0.11 19.47
C LYS A 381 -14.46 1.04 18.40
N TRP A 382 -13.61 1.72 17.61
CA TRP A 382 -14.02 2.59 16.53
C TRP A 382 -14.35 1.79 15.28
N LEU A 383 -13.51 0.77 14.99
CA LEU A 383 -13.77 -0.15 13.88
C LEU A 383 -15.13 -0.83 14.00
N GLU A 384 -15.50 -1.33 15.19
CA GLU A 384 -16.79 -1.99 15.43
C GLU A 384 -17.99 -1.07 15.19
N ARG A 385 -17.85 0.23 15.37
CA ARG A 385 -18.90 1.23 15.16
C ARG A 385 -19.04 1.68 13.71
N GLY A 386 -17.91 1.83 13.03
CA GLY A 386 -17.84 2.38 11.68
C GLY A 386 -17.43 1.37 10.61
N LEU A 387 -17.59 0.06 10.85
CA LEU A 387 -17.21 -0.98 9.90
C LEU A 387 -18.20 -1.07 8.75
N ALA A 388 -17.70 -0.85 7.56
CA ALA A 388 -18.40 -1.05 6.30
C ALA A 388 -17.63 -2.04 5.42
N ASN A 389 -18.22 -3.20 5.20
CA ASN A 389 -17.65 -4.19 4.29
C ASN A 389 -18.07 -3.89 2.85
N VAL A 390 -17.09 -3.86 1.95
CA VAL A 390 -17.35 -3.74 0.51
C VAL A 390 -17.96 -5.06 0.02
N PRO A 391 -19.12 -5.02 -0.67
CA PRO A 391 -19.73 -6.24 -1.20
C PRO A 391 -18.77 -6.99 -2.12
N LEU A 392 -18.65 -8.29 -1.90
CA LEU A 392 -17.77 -9.18 -2.66
C LEU A 392 -18.33 -9.52 -4.04
N THR A 393 -19.64 -9.53 -4.18
CA THR A 393 -20.33 -9.88 -5.42
C THR A 393 -20.84 -8.64 -6.12
N LEU A 394 -20.66 -8.60 -7.44
CA LEU A 394 -21.26 -7.61 -8.32
C LEU A 394 -22.48 -8.24 -8.98
N GLU A 395 -23.59 -7.52 -8.98
CA GLU A 395 -24.75 -7.92 -9.77
C GLU A 395 -24.47 -7.71 -11.27
N PRO A 396 -25.05 -8.52 -12.17
CA PRO A 396 -24.84 -8.38 -13.62
C PRO A 396 -25.11 -6.96 -14.14
N GLU A 397 -26.08 -6.26 -13.56
CA GLU A 397 -26.44 -4.88 -13.89
C GLU A 397 -25.36 -3.89 -13.47
N GLU A 398 -24.67 -4.13 -12.34
CA GLU A 398 -23.55 -3.34 -11.88
C GLU A 398 -22.35 -3.50 -12.82
N VAL A 399 -22.03 -4.74 -13.21
CA VAL A 399 -20.99 -5.03 -14.21
C VAL A 399 -21.31 -4.36 -15.55
N ARG A 400 -22.56 -4.47 -16.02
CA ARG A 400 -23.00 -3.78 -17.23
C ARG A 400 -22.82 -2.28 -17.15
N ALA A 401 -23.17 -1.69 -16.01
CA ALA A 401 -23.00 -0.25 -15.79
C ALA A 401 -21.53 0.17 -15.81
N ILE A 402 -20.62 -0.66 -15.26
CA ILE A 402 -19.15 -0.44 -15.31
C ILE A 402 -18.65 -0.47 -16.76
N VAL A 403 -19.19 -1.33 -17.62
CA VAL A 403 -18.79 -1.48 -19.01
C VAL A 403 -19.37 -0.38 -19.90
N GLU A 404 -20.69 -0.17 -19.85
CA GLU A 404 -21.41 0.67 -20.83
C GLU A 404 -21.41 2.16 -20.48
N LYS A 405 -21.64 2.51 -19.21
CA LYS A 405 -21.82 3.93 -18.84
C LYS A 405 -20.56 4.79 -19.02
N PRO A 406 -19.35 4.34 -18.64
CA PRO A 406 -18.14 5.11 -18.93
C PRO A 406 -17.92 5.30 -20.44
N ALA A 407 -18.14 4.26 -21.25
CA ALA A 407 -18.07 4.37 -22.70
C ALA A 407 -19.07 5.41 -23.25
N GLN A 408 -20.33 5.33 -22.84
CA GLN A 408 -21.36 6.30 -23.22
C GLN A 408 -21.00 7.72 -22.78
N ALA A 409 -20.39 7.89 -21.58
CA ALA A 409 -19.99 9.20 -21.09
C ALA A 409 -18.95 9.88 -21.99
N VAL A 410 -18.12 9.11 -22.70
CA VAL A 410 -17.14 9.63 -23.66
C VAL A 410 -17.58 9.46 -25.14
N GLY A 411 -18.82 9.03 -25.38
CA GLY A 411 -19.37 8.86 -26.70
C GLY A 411 -18.81 7.68 -27.51
N LEU A 412 -18.37 6.62 -26.80
CA LEU A 412 -18.01 5.35 -27.40
C LEU A 412 -19.24 4.45 -27.48
N ASP A 413 -19.36 3.73 -28.58
CA ASP A 413 -20.37 2.70 -28.76
C ASP A 413 -19.76 1.30 -28.56
N LEU A 414 -20.56 0.37 -28.08
CA LEU A 414 -20.20 -1.04 -28.01
C LEU A 414 -20.89 -1.80 -29.15
N GLU A 415 -20.13 -2.68 -29.79
CA GLU A 415 -20.71 -3.61 -30.76
C GLU A 415 -21.82 -4.45 -30.11
N LYS A 416 -22.90 -4.68 -30.86
CA LYS A 416 -24.09 -5.34 -30.32
C LYS A 416 -23.78 -6.70 -29.69
N GLY A 417 -24.14 -6.88 -28.40
CA GLY A 417 -23.91 -8.09 -27.64
C GLY A 417 -22.53 -8.17 -26.96
N LEU A 418 -21.62 -7.23 -27.21
CA LEU A 418 -20.30 -7.22 -26.56
C LEU A 418 -20.40 -7.08 -25.03
N ALA A 419 -21.25 -6.18 -24.56
CA ALA A 419 -21.48 -6.03 -23.12
C ALA A 419 -22.01 -7.31 -22.47
N ASP A 420 -22.90 -8.05 -23.15
CA ASP A 420 -23.43 -9.33 -22.66
C ASP A 420 -22.34 -10.39 -22.52
N ILE A 421 -21.39 -10.43 -23.48
CA ILE A 421 -20.25 -11.35 -23.41
C ILE A 421 -19.34 -10.97 -22.23
N ILE A 422 -19.01 -9.69 -22.07
CA ILE A 422 -18.17 -9.23 -20.96
C ILE A 422 -18.81 -9.53 -19.62
N VAL A 423 -20.11 -9.24 -19.44
CA VAL A 423 -20.87 -9.54 -18.22
C VAL A 423 -20.85 -11.05 -17.92
N ARG A 424 -21.06 -11.88 -18.94
CA ARG A 424 -21.00 -13.34 -18.80
C ARG A 424 -19.61 -13.80 -18.39
N ASP A 425 -18.55 -13.33 -19.03
CA ASP A 425 -17.17 -13.71 -18.75
C ASP A 425 -16.75 -13.32 -17.33
N VAL A 426 -17.20 -12.15 -16.85
CA VAL A 426 -17.02 -11.70 -15.46
C VAL A 426 -17.74 -12.61 -14.48
N THR A 427 -18.99 -13.00 -14.81
CA THR A 427 -19.83 -13.84 -13.94
C THR A 427 -19.30 -15.28 -13.87
N GLU A 428 -18.82 -15.83 -15.00
CA GLU A 428 -18.23 -17.17 -15.07
C GLU A 428 -16.85 -17.25 -14.40
N ALA A 429 -16.05 -16.17 -14.49
CA ALA A 429 -14.74 -16.11 -13.85
C ALA A 429 -14.80 -15.93 -12.33
N ALA A 430 -15.96 -15.61 -11.77
CA ALA A 430 -16.19 -15.44 -10.33
C ALA A 430 -17.06 -16.59 -9.74
N PRO A 431 -16.58 -17.84 -9.70
CA PRO A 431 -17.37 -18.93 -9.16
C PRO A 431 -17.56 -18.74 -7.64
N GLN A 432 -18.83 -18.65 -7.23
CA GLN A 432 -19.29 -18.69 -5.83
C GLN A 432 -18.68 -17.61 -4.89
N GLY A 433 -18.81 -16.34 -5.24
CA GLY A 433 -18.70 -15.26 -4.24
C GLY A 433 -17.31 -14.65 -4.04
N VAL A 434 -16.32 -14.89 -4.88
CA VAL A 434 -15.00 -14.24 -4.82
C VAL A 434 -14.81 -13.28 -6.01
N SER A 435 -15.68 -12.31 -6.16
CA SER A 435 -15.62 -11.37 -7.29
C SER A 435 -14.73 -10.14 -7.04
N GLY A 436 -14.25 -9.93 -5.81
CA GLY A 436 -13.42 -8.77 -5.50
C GLY A 436 -12.12 -8.64 -6.30
N THR A 437 -11.65 -9.72 -6.90
CA THR A 437 -10.42 -9.73 -7.71
C THR A 437 -10.67 -9.47 -9.19
N ILE A 438 -11.90 -9.56 -9.65
CA ILE A 438 -12.26 -9.47 -11.07
C ILE A 438 -12.29 -8.02 -11.58
N LEU A 439 -12.60 -7.04 -10.71
CA LEU A 439 -12.70 -5.63 -11.10
C LEU A 439 -11.43 -5.08 -11.77
N PRO A 440 -10.23 -5.30 -11.21
CA PRO A 440 -9.00 -4.85 -11.86
C PRO A 440 -8.77 -5.51 -13.22
N LEU A 441 -9.12 -6.78 -13.36
CA LEU A 441 -9.01 -7.50 -14.62
C LEU A 441 -10.01 -6.99 -15.67
N LEU A 442 -11.23 -6.69 -15.22
CA LEU A 442 -12.26 -6.07 -16.05
C LEU A 442 -11.79 -4.69 -16.54
N GLU A 443 -11.35 -3.82 -15.63
CA GLU A 443 -10.85 -2.48 -15.97
C GLU A 443 -9.64 -2.55 -16.91
N PHE A 444 -8.74 -3.49 -16.67
CA PHE A 444 -7.60 -3.75 -17.56
C PHE A 444 -8.04 -4.17 -18.97
N ALA A 445 -8.96 -5.12 -19.06
CA ALA A 445 -9.51 -5.58 -20.33
C ALA A 445 -10.24 -4.45 -21.07
N LEU A 446 -11.01 -3.62 -20.36
CA LEU A 446 -11.72 -2.47 -20.92
C LEU A 446 -10.75 -1.38 -21.42
N THR A 447 -9.65 -1.14 -20.71
CA THR A 447 -8.58 -0.22 -21.16
C THR A 447 -7.93 -0.76 -22.45
N GLY A 448 -7.57 -2.03 -22.48
CA GLY A 448 -7.01 -2.67 -23.67
C GLY A 448 -7.98 -2.71 -24.87
N LEU A 449 -9.26 -2.84 -24.58
CA LEU A 449 -10.35 -2.74 -25.56
C LEU A 449 -10.46 -1.31 -26.12
N TRP A 450 -10.39 -0.29 -25.26
CA TRP A 450 -10.39 1.12 -25.65
C TRP A 450 -9.17 1.48 -26.53
N GLU A 451 -7.99 0.97 -26.22
CA GLU A 451 -6.78 1.17 -27.02
C GLU A 451 -6.90 0.62 -28.46
N ARG A 452 -7.74 -0.42 -28.65
CA ARG A 452 -7.99 -1.10 -29.93
C ARG A 452 -9.32 -0.72 -30.58
N ARG A 453 -9.96 0.37 -30.08
CA ARG A 453 -11.22 0.86 -30.63
C ARG A 453 -11.09 1.25 -32.10
N GLU A 454 -12.13 1.04 -32.87
CA GLU A 454 -12.20 1.39 -34.29
C GLU A 454 -13.25 2.49 -34.46
N GLU A 455 -12.85 3.70 -34.84
CA GLU A 455 -13.75 4.84 -35.11
C GLU A 455 -14.78 5.12 -34.01
N GLY A 456 -14.39 4.95 -32.71
CA GLY A 456 -15.29 5.15 -31.58
C GLY A 456 -16.13 3.93 -31.21
N LEU A 457 -15.93 2.78 -31.86
CA LEU A 457 -16.62 1.51 -31.60
C LEU A 457 -15.69 0.54 -30.88
N LEU A 458 -16.17 -0.05 -29.77
CA LEU A 458 -15.54 -1.15 -29.07
C LEU A 458 -16.06 -2.46 -29.68
N THR A 459 -15.15 -3.27 -30.27
CA THR A 459 -15.53 -4.42 -31.10
C THR A 459 -15.27 -5.76 -30.43
N HIS A 460 -16.00 -6.82 -30.83
CA HIS A 460 -15.72 -8.20 -30.40
C HIS A 460 -14.30 -8.65 -30.77
N ALA A 461 -13.83 -8.26 -31.97
CA ALA A 461 -12.49 -8.60 -32.42
C ALA A 461 -11.41 -8.00 -31.52
N ALA A 462 -11.56 -6.73 -31.11
CA ALA A 462 -10.67 -6.08 -30.17
C ALA A 462 -10.69 -6.75 -28.79
N TYR A 463 -11.88 -7.15 -28.29
CA TYR A 463 -12.03 -7.87 -27.03
C TYR A 463 -11.32 -9.23 -27.03
N GLN A 464 -11.45 -9.99 -28.10
CA GLN A 464 -10.74 -11.26 -28.28
C GLN A 464 -9.22 -11.05 -28.37
N ALA A 465 -8.77 -10.01 -29.09
CA ALA A 465 -7.35 -9.68 -29.21
C ALA A 465 -6.71 -9.24 -27.88
N VAL A 466 -7.48 -8.67 -26.95
CA VAL A 466 -7.03 -8.39 -25.57
C VAL A 466 -6.90 -9.69 -24.75
N GLY A 467 -7.60 -10.76 -25.12
CA GLY A 467 -7.63 -12.04 -24.36
C GLY A 467 -8.76 -12.12 -23.34
N GLY A 468 -9.76 -11.27 -23.42
CA GLY A 468 -10.89 -11.20 -22.49
C GLY A 468 -10.49 -10.72 -21.09
N VAL A 469 -11.38 -10.94 -20.11
CA VAL A 469 -11.17 -10.48 -18.73
C VAL A 469 -10.09 -11.28 -18.01
N THR A 470 -9.99 -12.60 -18.20
CA THR A 470 -9.11 -13.48 -17.41
C THR A 470 -7.74 -13.74 -18.02
N GLY A 471 -7.60 -13.67 -19.35
CA GLY A 471 -6.35 -13.98 -20.05
C GLY A 471 -5.46 -12.77 -20.35
N GLY A 472 -6.05 -11.58 -20.41
CA GLY A 472 -5.39 -10.37 -20.89
C GLY A 472 -4.16 -9.95 -20.07
N LEU A 473 -4.24 -9.99 -18.76
CA LEU A 473 -3.17 -9.55 -17.87
C LEU A 473 -1.90 -10.40 -18.01
N THR A 474 -2.05 -11.74 -18.00
CA THR A 474 -0.92 -12.66 -18.17
C THR A 474 -0.26 -12.50 -19.53
N HIS A 475 -1.08 -12.50 -20.58
CA HIS A 475 -0.57 -12.38 -21.96
C HIS A 475 0.18 -11.06 -22.21
N TRP A 476 -0.31 -9.99 -21.64
CA TRP A 476 0.33 -8.69 -21.73
C TRP A 476 1.64 -8.62 -20.94
N ALA A 477 1.66 -9.11 -19.69
CA ALA A 477 2.86 -9.12 -18.85
C ALA A 477 3.97 -9.99 -19.47
N ASP A 478 3.63 -11.17 -19.98
CA ASP A 478 4.57 -12.03 -20.72
C ASP A 478 5.07 -11.35 -22.01
N GLY A 479 4.19 -10.64 -22.71
CA GLY A 479 4.53 -9.86 -23.88
C GLY A 479 5.53 -8.74 -23.62
N VAL A 480 5.43 -8.09 -22.44
CA VAL A 480 6.40 -7.08 -21.99
C VAL A 480 7.77 -7.72 -21.73
N LEU A 481 7.81 -8.82 -20.98
CA LEU A 481 9.06 -9.51 -20.68
C LEU A 481 9.75 -10.07 -21.93
N SER A 482 8.99 -10.54 -22.92
CA SER A 482 9.54 -11.08 -24.16
C SER A 482 10.30 -10.06 -25.02
N ARG A 483 10.10 -8.77 -24.76
CA ARG A 483 10.80 -7.67 -25.44
C ARG A 483 12.11 -7.28 -24.77
N LEU A 484 12.34 -7.74 -23.54
CA LEU A 484 13.53 -7.47 -22.78
C LEU A 484 14.66 -8.42 -23.20
N ASP A 485 15.87 -7.93 -23.22
CA ASP A 485 17.04 -8.79 -23.40
C ASP A 485 17.29 -9.66 -22.15
N LYS A 486 18.30 -10.53 -22.20
CA LYS A 486 18.57 -11.49 -21.12
C LYS A 486 18.98 -10.82 -19.80
N GLU A 487 19.75 -9.73 -19.87
CA GLU A 487 20.20 -8.99 -18.67
C GLU A 487 19.04 -8.18 -18.07
N GLN A 488 18.29 -7.49 -18.94
CA GLN A 488 17.08 -6.78 -18.55
C GLN A 488 16.02 -7.72 -17.96
N SER A 489 15.83 -8.93 -18.49
CA SER A 489 14.88 -9.92 -17.97
C SER A 489 15.28 -10.43 -16.58
N GLN A 490 16.58 -10.65 -16.32
CA GLN A 490 17.05 -11.03 -15.00
C GLN A 490 16.86 -9.91 -13.99
N LEU A 491 17.12 -8.68 -14.41
CA LEU A 491 16.94 -7.50 -13.58
C LEU A 491 15.45 -7.23 -13.31
N ALA A 492 14.59 -7.40 -14.33
CA ALA A 492 13.14 -7.31 -14.18
C ALA A 492 12.60 -8.35 -13.19
N ARG A 493 13.03 -9.63 -13.28
CA ARG A 493 12.67 -10.66 -12.29
C ARG A 493 13.01 -10.19 -10.87
N ARG A 494 14.23 -9.68 -10.67
CA ARG A 494 14.69 -9.21 -9.36
C ARG A 494 13.84 -8.04 -8.87
N VAL A 495 13.67 -7.00 -9.69
CA VAL A 495 12.87 -5.81 -9.35
C VAL A 495 11.44 -6.21 -8.97
N LEU A 496 10.80 -7.05 -9.81
CA LEU A 496 9.41 -7.49 -9.57
C LEU A 496 9.27 -8.31 -8.28
N THR A 497 10.24 -9.19 -7.98
CA THR A 497 10.22 -9.98 -6.72
C THR A 497 10.57 -9.15 -5.49
N ASP A 498 11.39 -8.09 -5.62
CA ASP A 498 11.71 -7.17 -4.54
C ASP A 498 10.53 -6.27 -4.14
N LEU A 499 9.57 -6.09 -5.05
CA LEU A 499 8.35 -5.31 -4.83
C LEU A 499 7.18 -6.15 -4.26
N VAL A 500 7.50 -7.30 -3.63
CA VAL A 500 6.51 -8.19 -3.04
C VAL A 500 6.82 -8.43 -1.56
N HIS A 501 5.80 -8.26 -0.73
CA HIS A 501 5.76 -8.82 0.62
C HIS A 501 5.23 -10.23 0.57
N LEU A 502 6.02 -11.19 1.03
CA LEU A 502 5.56 -12.56 1.16
C LEU A 502 4.61 -12.68 2.34
N GLY A 503 3.45 -13.26 2.09
CA GLY A 503 2.48 -13.61 3.10
C GLY A 503 2.93 -14.83 3.95
N ASP A 504 2.13 -15.12 4.96
CA ASP A 504 2.32 -16.28 5.86
C ASP A 504 1.21 -17.29 5.58
N GLU A 505 1.54 -18.35 4.85
CA GLU A 505 0.58 -19.41 4.52
C GLU A 505 0.00 -20.08 5.77
N SER A 506 0.78 -20.18 6.85
CA SER A 506 0.33 -20.77 8.11
C SER A 506 -0.75 -19.96 8.79
N ARG A 507 -0.83 -18.66 8.48
CA ARG A 507 -1.81 -17.69 8.99
C ARG A 507 -2.82 -17.26 7.94
N ASN A 508 -2.79 -17.86 6.76
CA ASN A 508 -3.64 -17.51 5.63
C ASN A 508 -3.54 -16.02 5.23
N ILE A 509 -2.32 -15.47 5.32
CA ILE A 509 -2.01 -14.11 4.85
C ILE A 509 -1.41 -14.23 3.45
N PRO A 510 -2.06 -13.69 2.42
CA PRO A 510 -1.55 -13.75 1.05
C PRO A 510 -0.37 -12.80 0.82
N ASP A 511 0.37 -13.05 -0.27
CA ASP A 511 1.39 -12.15 -0.75
C ASP A 511 0.76 -10.80 -1.13
N SER A 512 1.46 -9.69 -0.89
CA SER A 512 1.00 -8.34 -1.16
C SER A 512 2.08 -7.48 -1.80
N ARG A 513 1.68 -6.38 -2.43
CA ARG A 513 2.62 -5.41 -3.00
C ARG A 513 3.46 -4.77 -1.92
N ARG A 514 4.66 -4.39 -2.30
CA ARG A 514 5.58 -3.62 -1.48
C ARG A 514 6.02 -2.39 -2.23
N ARG A 515 5.95 -1.22 -1.57
CA ARG A 515 6.54 0.02 -2.09
C ARG A 515 8.00 0.08 -1.64
N ARG A 516 8.89 0.41 -2.58
CA ARG A 516 10.30 0.70 -2.30
C ARG A 516 10.71 2.00 -2.96
N THR A 517 11.72 2.64 -2.42
CA THR A 517 12.38 3.73 -3.13
C THR A 517 13.22 3.18 -4.29
N LEU A 518 13.40 3.99 -5.32
CA LEU A 518 14.23 3.61 -6.46
C LEU A 518 15.68 3.35 -6.03
N ASP A 519 16.16 4.06 -5.01
CA ASP A 519 17.49 3.86 -4.43
C ASP A 519 17.61 2.51 -3.71
N GLU A 520 16.58 2.05 -2.98
CA GLU A 520 16.55 0.72 -2.35
C GLU A 520 16.59 -0.43 -3.38
N LEU A 521 16.12 -0.20 -4.61
CA LEU A 521 16.21 -1.19 -5.69
C LEU A 521 17.58 -1.23 -6.34
N CYS A 522 18.43 -0.20 -6.15
CA CYS A 522 19.77 -0.09 -6.70
C CYS A 522 20.79 -0.65 -5.71
N ARG A 523 21.30 -1.86 -5.92
CA ARG A 523 22.22 -2.54 -5.00
C ARG A 523 23.71 -2.21 -5.20
N HIS A 524 24.08 -1.73 -6.39
CA HIS A 524 25.45 -1.31 -6.73
C HIS A 524 25.39 -0.11 -7.68
N GLU A 525 26.26 0.88 -7.47
CA GLU A 525 26.31 2.10 -8.31
C GLU A 525 26.50 1.80 -9.80
N GLU A 526 27.29 0.79 -10.13
CA GLU A 526 27.56 0.39 -11.54
C GLU A 526 26.32 -0.14 -12.29
N LYS A 527 25.23 -0.50 -11.58
CA LYS A 527 23.99 -1.02 -12.16
C LYS A 527 22.81 -0.06 -12.03
N ARG A 528 23.02 1.12 -11.45
CA ARG A 528 21.94 2.08 -11.18
C ARG A 528 21.18 2.47 -12.44
N GLU A 529 21.89 2.84 -13.51
CA GLU A 529 21.28 3.22 -14.79
C GLU A 529 20.47 2.07 -15.40
N ALA A 530 20.95 0.84 -15.31
CA ALA A 530 20.23 -0.34 -15.81
C ALA A 530 18.94 -0.61 -15.00
N VAL A 531 18.97 -0.43 -13.69
CA VAL A 531 17.77 -0.55 -12.85
C VAL A 531 16.75 0.53 -13.23
N HIS A 532 17.20 1.80 -13.37
CA HIS A 532 16.33 2.90 -13.78
C HIS A 532 15.71 2.67 -15.16
N GLU A 533 16.48 2.13 -16.10
CA GLU A 533 15.96 1.80 -17.44
C GLU A 533 14.91 0.70 -17.37
N VAL A 534 15.18 -0.39 -16.66
CA VAL A 534 14.21 -1.50 -16.52
C VAL A 534 12.96 -1.04 -15.76
N VAL A 535 13.10 -0.28 -14.67
CA VAL A 535 11.95 0.29 -13.95
C VAL A 535 11.12 1.16 -14.87
N ARG A 536 11.76 2.02 -15.69
CA ARG A 536 11.05 2.86 -16.66
C ARG A 536 10.32 2.01 -17.70
N LEU A 537 10.97 1.02 -18.31
CA LEU A 537 10.34 0.13 -19.30
C LEU A 537 9.13 -0.61 -18.71
N LEU A 538 9.23 -1.09 -17.47
CA LEU A 538 8.15 -1.77 -16.78
C LEU A 538 7.03 -0.79 -16.37
N ALA A 539 7.37 0.46 -16.03
CA ALA A 539 6.40 1.51 -15.70
C ALA A 539 5.67 2.03 -16.95
N ASP A 540 6.39 2.27 -18.05
CA ASP A 540 5.80 2.63 -19.33
C ASP A 540 4.85 1.54 -19.84
N ALA A 541 5.20 0.28 -19.57
CA ALA A 541 4.34 -0.87 -19.81
C ALA A 541 3.26 -1.06 -18.73
N ARG A 542 3.10 -0.19 -17.74
CA ARG A 542 2.12 -0.27 -16.64
C ARG A 542 2.17 -1.57 -15.81
N LEU A 543 3.33 -2.20 -15.70
CA LEU A 543 3.57 -3.28 -14.73
C LEU A 543 3.94 -2.72 -13.37
N LEU A 544 4.59 -1.57 -13.36
CA LEU A 544 4.97 -0.81 -12.17
C LEU A 544 4.23 0.53 -12.12
N SER A 545 3.99 1.00 -10.90
CA SER A 545 3.60 2.36 -10.61
C SER A 545 4.78 3.08 -9.99
N THR A 546 5.10 4.26 -10.52
CA THR A 546 6.12 5.14 -9.96
C THR A 546 5.45 6.33 -9.30
N GLY A 547 5.95 6.74 -8.16
CA GLY A 547 5.43 7.86 -7.40
C GLY A 547 6.56 8.63 -6.73
N ARG A 548 6.19 9.52 -5.82
CA ARG A 548 7.14 10.22 -4.98
C ARG A 548 6.64 10.14 -3.55
N ASP A 549 7.50 9.73 -2.64
CA ASP A 549 7.22 9.77 -1.21
C ASP A 549 7.07 11.23 -0.79
N LEU A 550 5.93 11.59 -0.23
CA LEU A 550 5.60 12.99 0.11
C LEU A 550 6.46 13.49 1.28
N SER A 551 6.87 12.60 2.18
CA SER A 551 7.65 12.94 3.37
C SER A 551 9.14 13.10 3.09
N THR A 552 9.71 12.27 2.21
CA THR A 552 11.15 12.26 1.90
C THR A 552 11.49 12.90 0.55
N GLY A 553 10.51 13.04 -0.35
CA GLY A 553 10.69 13.52 -1.71
C GLY A 553 11.36 12.50 -2.64
N GLN A 554 11.64 11.28 -2.18
CA GLN A 554 12.29 10.23 -2.97
C GLN A 554 11.33 9.60 -3.98
N GLU A 555 11.86 9.14 -5.10
CA GLU A 555 11.08 8.37 -6.08
C GLU A 555 10.80 6.98 -5.55
N THR A 556 9.53 6.56 -5.61
CA THR A 556 9.05 5.24 -5.15
C THR A 556 8.54 4.42 -6.30
N VAL A 557 8.67 3.11 -6.17
CA VAL A 557 8.25 2.10 -7.15
C VAL A 557 7.45 1.02 -6.43
N GLU A 558 6.34 0.60 -7.02
CA GLU A 558 5.54 -0.53 -6.55
C GLU A 558 4.92 -1.28 -7.74
N LEU A 559 4.49 -2.52 -7.55
CA LEU A 559 3.65 -3.20 -8.53
C LEU A 559 2.35 -2.42 -8.71
N ILE A 560 1.87 -2.28 -9.95
CA ILE A 560 0.69 -1.49 -10.20
C ILE A 560 -0.55 -2.04 -9.47
N HIS A 561 -0.66 -3.36 -9.37
CA HIS A 561 -1.80 -4.00 -8.69
C HIS A 561 -1.50 -5.41 -8.19
N ASP A 562 -2.15 -5.83 -7.06
CA ASP A 562 -2.02 -7.18 -6.49
C ASP A 562 -2.55 -8.30 -7.41
N ALA A 563 -3.35 -7.97 -8.43
CA ALA A 563 -3.77 -8.94 -9.44
C ALA A 563 -2.58 -9.60 -10.16
N LEU A 564 -1.47 -8.89 -10.34
CA LEU A 564 -0.24 -9.47 -10.90
C LEU A 564 0.29 -10.63 -10.05
N LEU A 565 0.21 -10.52 -8.72
CA LEU A 565 0.66 -11.59 -7.81
C LEU A 565 -0.20 -12.85 -7.88
N ARG A 566 -1.48 -12.70 -8.21
CA ARG A 566 -2.44 -13.82 -8.26
C ARG A 566 -2.57 -14.45 -9.63
N GLU A 567 -2.60 -13.63 -10.67
CA GLU A 567 -2.96 -14.06 -12.02
C GLU A 567 -1.75 -14.30 -12.92
N TRP A 568 -0.64 -13.60 -12.69
CA TRP A 568 0.54 -13.75 -13.55
C TRP A 568 1.37 -14.98 -13.18
N GLY A 569 1.26 -16.03 -13.99
CA GLY A 569 1.89 -17.34 -13.75
C GLY A 569 3.40 -17.26 -13.56
N GLN A 570 4.09 -16.49 -14.42
CA GLN A 570 5.55 -16.34 -14.37
C GLN A 570 6.04 -15.70 -13.05
N LEU A 571 5.35 -14.65 -12.58
CA LEU A 571 5.69 -14.01 -11.30
C LEU A 571 5.47 -14.96 -10.12
N ARG A 572 4.35 -15.70 -10.11
CA ARG A 572 4.08 -16.71 -9.08
C ARG A 572 5.14 -17.79 -9.03
N GLU A 573 5.59 -18.27 -10.20
CA GLU A 573 6.66 -19.27 -10.31
C GLU A 573 7.96 -18.74 -9.69
N TRP A 574 8.35 -17.50 -10.03
CA TRP A 574 9.53 -16.86 -9.45
C TRP A 574 9.43 -16.69 -7.93
N LEU A 575 8.28 -16.29 -7.42
CA LEU A 575 8.06 -16.15 -5.97
C LEU A 575 8.10 -17.50 -5.25
N GLN A 576 7.59 -18.59 -5.85
CA GLN A 576 7.65 -19.92 -5.27
C GLN A 576 9.08 -20.47 -5.25
N ASP A 577 9.82 -20.33 -6.34
CA ASP A 577 11.22 -20.75 -6.45
C ASP A 577 12.12 -20.11 -5.39
N ASP A 578 11.89 -18.84 -5.13
CA ASP A 578 12.74 -18.04 -4.24
C ASP A 578 12.11 -17.81 -2.85
N ARG A 579 10.95 -18.38 -2.55
CA ARG A 579 10.14 -18.06 -1.35
C ARG A 579 10.92 -18.14 -0.05
N ARG A 580 11.72 -19.19 0.14
CA ARG A 580 12.52 -19.34 1.36
C ARG A 580 13.56 -18.24 1.53
N PHE A 581 14.26 -17.91 0.45
CA PHE A 581 15.27 -16.84 0.47
C PHE A 581 14.61 -15.47 0.69
N LEU A 582 13.54 -15.17 -0.01
CA LEU A 582 12.82 -13.90 0.10
C LEU A 582 12.22 -13.72 1.50
N ALA A 583 11.64 -14.75 2.10
CA ALA A 583 11.10 -14.71 3.46
C ALA A 583 12.21 -14.44 4.49
N TRP A 584 13.35 -15.15 4.37
CA TRP A 584 14.50 -14.90 5.23
C TRP A 584 15.04 -13.47 5.06
N ARG A 585 15.15 -12.98 3.81
CA ARG A 585 15.60 -11.62 3.51
C ARG A 585 14.70 -10.54 4.13
N GLN A 586 13.38 -10.70 4.08
CA GLN A 586 12.44 -9.75 4.71
C GLN A 586 12.62 -9.67 6.23
N VAL A 587 12.90 -10.81 6.89
CA VAL A 587 13.22 -10.82 8.31
C VAL A 587 14.55 -10.11 8.57
N LEU A 588 15.56 -10.37 7.72
CA LEU A 588 16.85 -9.71 7.80
C LEU A 588 16.75 -8.18 7.65
N GLU A 589 16.04 -7.68 6.64
CA GLU A 589 15.84 -6.25 6.39
C GLU A 589 15.23 -5.55 7.61
N ARG A 590 14.24 -6.16 8.25
CA ARG A 590 13.66 -5.62 9.49
C ARG A 590 14.68 -5.54 10.62
N ARG A 591 15.54 -6.56 10.76
CA ARG A 591 16.60 -6.59 11.78
C ARG A 591 17.69 -5.56 11.51
N VAL A 592 18.06 -5.36 10.26
CA VAL A 592 19.00 -4.29 9.86
C VAL A 592 18.45 -2.93 10.22
N TRP A 593 17.16 -2.69 9.92
CA TRP A 593 16.51 -1.45 10.28
C TRP A 593 16.48 -1.24 11.83
N GLU A 594 16.08 -2.25 12.62
CA GLU A 594 16.08 -2.20 14.09
C GLU A 594 17.50 -1.92 14.65
N TRP A 595 18.54 -2.44 14.00
CA TRP A 595 19.93 -2.21 14.38
C TRP A 595 20.38 -0.77 14.07
N GLN A 596 19.97 -0.23 12.94
CA GLN A 596 20.24 1.17 12.57
C GLN A 596 19.53 2.14 13.48
N ASP A 597 18.24 1.92 13.78
CA ASP A 597 17.43 2.73 14.69
C ASP A 597 18.02 2.79 16.11
N LYS A 598 18.66 1.71 16.55
CA LYS A 598 19.39 1.63 17.82
C LYS A 598 20.85 2.07 17.72
N GLU A 599 21.15 3.02 16.86
CA GLU A 599 22.49 3.57 16.68
C GLU A 599 23.57 2.48 16.47
N ARG A 600 23.24 1.39 15.79
CA ARG A 600 24.12 0.24 15.51
C ARG A 600 24.60 -0.52 16.74
N ASP A 601 23.75 -0.65 17.75
CA ASP A 601 24.05 -1.39 18.99
C ASP A 601 24.45 -2.84 18.69
N GLU A 602 25.57 -3.27 19.23
CA GLU A 602 26.05 -4.65 19.15
C GLU A 602 25.07 -5.67 19.72
N GLY A 603 24.19 -5.26 20.66
CA GLY A 603 23.14 -6.10 21.24
C GLY A 603 22.04 -6.47 20.25
N ALA A 604 21.85 -5.68 19.19
CA ALA A 604 20.85 -5.90 18.15
C ALA A 604 21.32 -6.80 16.99
N LEU A 605 22.61 -7.21 16.97
CA LEU A 605 23.17 -8.08 15.93
C LEU A 605 22.49 -9.46 15.93
N LEU A 606 22.53 -10.16 14.76
CA LEU A 606 21.94 -11.48 14.60
C LEU A 606 22.57 -12.50 15.52
N ASP A 607 21.73 -13.37 16.06
CA ASP A 607 22.13 -14.52 16.84
C ASP A 607 21.34 -15.79 16.46
N GLY A 608 21.72 -16.92 17.04
CA GLY A 608 20.98 -18.18 16.95
C GLY A 608 20.67 -18.67 15.55
N ALA A 609 19.40 -18.94 15.26
CA ALA A 609 18.95 -19.58 14.03
C ALA A 609 19.09 -18.66 12.80
N LEU A 610 18.80 -17.37 12.92
CA LEU A 610 18.88 -16.42 11.81
C LEU A 610 20.33 -16.24 11.31
N LEU A 611 21.30 -16.16 12.24
CA LEU A 611 22.71 -16.09 11.88
C LEU A 611 23.19 -17.36 11.20
N LYS A 612 22.73 -18.53 11.67
CA LYS A 612 23.05 -19.81 11.03
C LYS A 612 22.49 -19.89 9.60
N GLU A 613 21.25 -19.46 9.43
CA GLU A 613 20.60 -19.43 8.12
C GLU A 613 21.31 -18.46 7.16
N ALA A 614 21.78 -17.30 7.67
CA ALA A 614 22.62 -16.37 6.90
C ALA A 614 23.91 -17.04 6.39
N GLN A 615 24.54 -17.91 7.19
CA GLN A 615 25.76 -18.64 6.82
C GLN A 615 25.52 -19.81 5.87
N ASP A 616 24.29 -20.34 5.82
CA ASP A 616 23.90 -21.45 4.94
C ASP A 616 23.62 -20.97 3.49
N TRP A 617 23.37 -19.67 3.26
CA TRP A 617 23.14 -19.14 1.92
C TRP A 617 24.46 -19.05 1.12
N PRO A 618 24.46 -19.47 -0.17
CA PRO A 618 25.66 -19.37 -1.02
C PRO A 618 26.01 -17.89 -1.29
N GLU A 619 27.29 -17.58 -1.45
CA GLU A 619 27.82 -16.23 -1.67
C GLU A 619 27.07 -15.45 -2.78
N ARG A 620 26.69 -16.15 -3.88
CA ARG A 620 25.91 -15.53 -4.98
C ARG A 620 24.54 -15.01 -4.51
N ARG A 621 23.90 -15.65 -3.51
CA ARG A 621 22.62 -15.22 -2.94
C ARG A 621 22.81 -14.09 -1.94
N LEU A 622 23.91 -14.11 -1.19
CA LEU A 622 24.27 -13.01 -0.29
C LEU A 622 24.60 -11.73 -1.07
N ALA A 623 25.17 -11.85 -2.28
CA ALA A 623 25.37 -10.72 -3.19
C ALA A 623 24.05 -10.12 -3.74
N GLU A 624 22.91 -10.79 -3.55
CA GLU A 624 21.58 -10.27 -3.91
C GLU A 624 20.96 -9.40 -2.82
N ILE A 625 21.54 -9.28 -1.64
CA ILE A 625 21.08 -8.41 -0.54
C ILE A 625 21.86 -7.08 -0.52
N GLU A 626 21.30 -6.10 0.16
CA GLU A 626 21.88 -4.75 0.29
C GLU A 626 23.21 -4.77 1.02
N ASP A 627 24.12 -3.84 0.68
CA ASP A 627 25.47 -3.74 1.27
C ASP A 627 25.43 -3.58 2.79
N GLU A 628 24.46 -2.82 3.31
CA GLU A 628 24.27 -2.63 4.75
C GLU A 628 23.84 -3.92 5.45
N ALA A 629 23.00 -4.73 4.81
CA ALA A 629 22.61 -6.04 5.33
C ALA A 629 23.77 -7.03 5.28
N GLN A 630 24.65 -6.94 4.28
CA GLN A 630 25.88 -7.73 4.23
C GLN A 630 26.85 -7.32 5.34
N GLU A 631 27.00 -6.02 5.61
CA GLU A 631 27.79 -5.50 6.73
C GLU A 631 27.23 -6.01 8.07
N PHE A 632 25.92 -5.93 8.24
CA PHE A 632 25.24 -6.41 9.44
C PHE A 632 25.46 -7.92 9.70
N ILE A 633 25.37 -8.75 8.64
CA ILE A 633 25.66 -10.18 8.73
C ILE A 633 27.14 -10.38 9.10
N ARG A 634 28.08 -9.66 8.45
CA ARG A 634 29.50 -9.76 8.72
C ARG A 634 29.81 -9.44 10.19
N LEU A 635 29.30 -8.34 10.70
CA LEU A 635 29.47 -7.94 12.11
C LEU A 635 28.86 -8.97 13.05
N SER A 636 27.71 -9.53 12.70
CA SER A 636 27.06 -10.60 13.48
C SER A 636 27.92 -11.87 13.54
N VAL A 637 28.52 -12.26 12.42
CA VAL A 637 29.45 -13.41 12.34
C VAL A 637 30.70 -13.14 13.18
N GLU A 638 31.32 -11.96 13.04
CA GLU A 638 32.50 -11.56 13.80
C GLU A 638 32.25 -11.60 15.31
N LYS A 639 31.10 -11.10 15.78
CA LYS A 639 30.69 -11.15 17.18
C LYS A 639 30.53 -12.59 17.66
N ALA A 640 29.80 -13.43 16.89
CA ALA A 640 29.56 -14.82 17.25
C ALA A 640 30.89 -15.64 17.33
N GLU A 641 31.83 -15.37 16.40
CA GLU A 641 33.16 -15.96 16.45
C GLU A 641 33.98 -15.47 17.65
N ALA A 642 33.92 -14.16 17.95
CA ALA A 642 34.59 -13.58 19.13
C ALA A 642 34.07 -14.23 20.43
N GLU A 643 32.75 -14.39 20.55
CA GLU A 643 32.13 -15.08 21.70
C GLU A 643 32.52 -16.55 21.76
N ARG A 644 32.56 -17.26 20.62
CA ARG A 644 33.05 -18.66 20.57
C ARG A 644 34.49 -18.75 21.05
N ARG A 645 35.35 -17.89 20.52
CA ARG A 645 36.77 -17.83 20.92
C ARG A 645 36.91 -17.47 22.40
N ALA A 646 36.08 -16.55 22.93
CA ALA A 646 36.06 -16.22 24.35
C ALA A 646 35.62 -17.40 25.22
N ARG A 647 34.56 -18.12 24.86
CA ARG A 647 34.07 -19.33 25.54
C ARG A 647 35.10 -20.48 25.50
N GLU A 648 35.78 -20.64 24.36
CA GLU A 648 36.87 -21.63 24.23
C GLU A 648 38.07 -21.25 25.10
N ARG A 649 38.46 -19.96 25.12
CA ARG A 649 39.55 -19.49 26.04
C ARG A 649 39.17 -19.69 27.48
N LEU A 650 37.92 -19.42 27.86
CA LEU A 650 37.43 -19.61 29.21
C LEU A 650 37.41 -21.11 29.55
N ARG A 651 36.91 -21.98 28.67
CA ARG A 651 36.98 -23.45 28.84
C ARG A 651 38.40 -23.94 28.96
N ARG A 652 39.33 -23.50 28.11
CA ARG A 652 40.75 -23.83 28.24
C ARG A 652 41.36 -23.36 29.56
N ARG A 653 41.02 -22.13 30.01
CA ARG A 653 41.45 -21.64 31.33
C ARG A 653 40.89 -22.46 32.48
N ILE A 654 39.62 -22.84 32.44
CA ILE A 654 38.99 -23.67 33.44
C ILE A 654 39.60 -25.07 33.42
N THR A 655 39.79 -25.68 32.26
CA THR A 655 40.43 -27.04 32.15
C THR A 655 41.88 -26.99 32.57
N LEU A 656 42.65 -25.97 32.21
CA LEU A 656 44.03 -25.80 32.69
C LEU A 656 44.10 -25.54 34.19
N GLY A 657 43.17 -24.73 34.72
CA GLY A 657 43.07 -24.49 36.17
C GLY A 657 42.72 -25.75 36.95
N LEU A 658 41.77 -26.55 36.44
CA LEU A 658 41.41 -27.82 37.04
C LEU A 658 42.56 -28.84 36.95
N ALA A 659 43.27 -28.91 35.83
CA ALA A 659 44.47 -29.78 35.65
C ALA A 659 45.62 -29.37 36.58
N ALA A 660 45.87 -28.04 36.70
CA ALA A 660 46.87 -27.50 37.62
C ALA A 660 46.49 -27.76 39.11
N GLY A 661 45.22 -27.56 39.44
CA GLY A 661 44.69 -27.89 40.77
C GLY A 661 44.81 -29.36 41.13
N LEU A 662 44.51 -30.22 40.14
CA LEU A 662 44.69 -31.68 40.31
C LEU A 662 46.17 -32.06 40.45
N ALA A 663 47.07 -31.43 39.69
CA ALA A 663 48.50 -31.66 39.78
C ALA A 663 49.07 -31.20 41.11
N VAL A 664 48.63 -30.03 41.62
CA VAL A 664 49.00 -29.54 42.94
C VAL A 664 48.44 -30.46 44.05
N ALA A 665 47.16 -30.87 43.90
CA ALA A 665 46.53 -31.78 44.85
C ALA A 665 47.23 -33.19 44.90
N THR A 666 47.63 -33.68 43.73
CA THR A 666 48.41 -34.93 43.63
C THR A 666 49.81 -34.74 44.22
N LEU A 667 50.48 -33.61 43.98
CA LEU A 667 51.77 -33.34 44.55
C LEU A 667 51.71 -33.21 46.07
N LEU A 668 50.69 -32.48 46.59
CA LEU A 668 50.46 -32.38 48.06
C LEU A 668 50.05 -33.71 48.68
N ALA A 669 49.27 -34.53 47.96
CA ALA A 669 48.89 -35.86 48.41
C ALA A 669 50.12 -36.80 48.47
N LEU A 670 51.00 -36.70 47.47
CA LEU A 670 52.26 -37.50 47.45
C LEU A 670 53.23 -37.09 48.59
N LEU A 671 53.34 -35.77 48.86
CA LEU A 671 54.12 -35.24 49.98
C LEU A 671 53.51 -35.64 51.35
N ALA A 672 52.19 -35.52 51.51
CA ALA A 672 51.50 -36.00 52.70
C ALA A 672 51.56 -37.50 52.87
N PHE A 673 51.53 -38.28 51.78
CA PHE A 673 51.66 -39.71 51.82
C PHE A 673 53.09 -40.16 52.29
N TRP A 674 54.10 -39.43 51.80
CA TRP A 674 55.47 -39.72 52.21
C TRP A 674 55.76 -39.45 53.70
N GLN A 675 55.18 -38.44 54.25
CA GLN A 675 55.32 -38.12 55.69
C GLN A 675 54.39 -38.95 56.61
N ALA A 676 53.24 -39.43 56.07
CA ALA A 676 52.30 -40.22 56.89
C ALA A 676 52.57 -41.70 56.90
N ASP A 677 53.36 -42.24 55.97
CA ASP A 677 53.56 -43.66 55.82
C ASP A 677 54.41 -44.31 56.96
N VAL A 678 55.07 -43.46 57.74
CA VAL A 678 55.88 -43.91 58.88
C VAL A 678 55.09 -43.95 60.25
N ALA A 679 53.95 -43.17 60.38
CA ALA A 679 53.32 -42.99 61.68
C ALA A 679 51.87 -43.43 61.83
N ARG A 680 51.15 -43.79 60.69
CA ARG A 680 49.72 -43.90 60.69
C ARG A 680 49.04 -45.23 60.40
N ARG A 681 49.80 -46.26 59.98
CA ARG A 681 49.17 -47.48 59.36
C ARG A 681 48.28 -48.27 60.34
N GLU A 682 48.47 -48.16 61.66
CA GLU A 682 47.62 -48.96 62.54
C GLU A 682 46.40 -48.14 63.10
N ARG A 683 46.53 -46.84 63.22
CA ARG A 683 45.42 -46.04 63.84
C ARG A 683 44.35 -45.75 62.88
N ASP A 684 44.68 -45.59 61.57
CA ASP A 684 43.74 -45.11 60.61
C ASP A 684 42.78 -46.20 60.11
N VAL A 685 43.21 -47.41 60.06
CA VAL A 685 42.35 -48.57 59.67
C VAL A 685 41.22 -48.77 60.71
N ALA A 686 41.57 -48.72 62.01
CA ALA A 686 40.54 -48.86 63.07
C ALA A 686 39.52 -47.68 63.07
N ARG A 687 39.99 -46.46 62.87
CA ARG A 687 39.11 -45.30 62.82
C ARG A 687 38.20 -45.27 61.58
N ALA A 688 38.76 -45.68 60.43
CA ALA A 688 38.01 -45.78 59.22
C ALA A 688 36.82 -46.74 59.32
N ARG A 689 37.08 -47.91 59.96
CA ARG A 689 36.00 -48.88 60.13
C ARG A 689 34.93 -48.36 61.09
N GLN A 690 35.36 -47.66 62.17
CA GLN A 690 34.41 -47.05 63.11
C GLN A 690 33.54 -45.99 62.45
N TRP A 691 34.09 -45.13 61.61
CA TRP A 691 33.36 -44.10 60.92
C TRP A 691 32.43 -44.63 59.83
N ALA A 692 32.86 -45.70 59.13
CA ALA A 692 31.99 -46.33 58.11
C ALA A 692 30.74 -46.95 58.77
N ALA A 693 30.92 -47.57 59.98
CA ALA A 693 29.83 -48.15 60.73
C ALA A 693 28.84 -47.08 61.26
N VAL A 694 29.36 -45.94 61.73
CA VAL A 694 28.52 -44.80 62.19
C VAL A 694 27.79 -44.15 60.98
N GLY A 695 28.43 -44.05 59.82
CA GLY A 695 27.84 -43.53 58.62
C GLY A 695 26.71 -44.40 58.04
N GLN A 696 26.89 -45.75 58.16
CA GLN A 696 25.84 -46.68 57.76
C GLN A 696 24.63 -46.58 58.71
N ASP A 697 24.87 -46.48 60.01
CA ASP A 697 23.83 -46.31 61.05
C ASP A 697 23.05 -44.95 60.79
N ALA A 698 23.75 -43.90 60.40
CA ALA A 698 23.16 -42.62 60.08
C ALA A 698 22.24 -42.67 58.83
N LEU A 699 22.64 -43.37 57.74
CA LEU A 699 21.83 -43.60 56.55
C LEU A 699 20.58 -44.45 56.86
N GLU A 700 20.65 -45.39 57.83
CA GLU A 700 19.57 -46.31 58.12
C GLU A 700 18.55 -45.69 59.14
N ARG A 701 18.99 -44.93 60.14
CA ARG A 701 18.17 -44.45 61.24
C ARG A 701 17.65 -43.04 61.09
N LEU A 702 18.39 -42.16 60.45
CA LEU A 702 17.97 -40.79 60.22
C LEU A 702 17.14 -40.65 58.94
N ARG A 703 15.83 -40.35 59.07
CA ARG A 703 14.94 -40.12 57.93
C ARG A 703 15.13 -38.72 57.36
N GLY A 704 15.34 -38.61 56.00
CA GLY A 704 15.40 -37.34 55.27
C GLY A 704 16.82 -36.93 54.81
N GLU A 705 16.96 -35.74 54.28
CA GLU A 705 18.22 -35.21 53.70
C GLU A 705 19.39 -35.18 54.69
N GLN A 706 19.13 -34.95 55.98
CA GLN A 706 20.17 -34.88 56.97
C GLN A 706 20.88 -36.21 57.20
N GLY A 707 20.19 -37.37 57.18
CA GLY A 707 20.77 -38.70 57.21
C GLY A 707 21.68 -39.03 56.06
N VAL A 708 21.25 -38.64 54.84
CA VAL A 708 22.04 -38.82 53.64
C VAL A 708 23.30 -37.95 53.61
N ILE A 709 23.20 -36.69 54.01
CA ILE A 709 24.36 -35.78 54.10
C ILE A 709 25.35 -36.26 55.16
N LEU A 710 24.89 -36.70 56.29
CA LEU A 710 25.76 -37.20 57.37
C LEU A 710 26.42 -38.53 56.96
N GLY A 711 25.66 -39.46 56.35
CA GLY A 711 26.19 -40.73 55.88
C GLY A 711 27.27 -40.54 54.77
N LEU A 712 27.03 -39.63 53.87
CA LEU A 712 28.00 -39.28 52.80
C LEU A 712 29.26 -38.63 53.41
N ALA A 713 29.09 -37.69 54.37
CA ALA A 713 30.21 -37.03 55.03
C ALA A 713 31.10 -38.03 55.78
N LEU A 714 30.52 -38.98 56.58
CA LEU A 714 31.23 -40.02 57.27
C LEU A 714 31.84 -41.09 56.35
N GLY A 715 31.18 -41.40 55.24
CA GLY A 715 31.71 -42.27 54.18
C GLY A 715 32.93 -41.65 53.47
N VAL A 716 32.91 -40.38 53.20
CA VAL A 716 34.06 -39.63 52.66
C VAL A 716 35.22 -39.63 53.64
N GLU A 717 34.98 -39.44 54.93
CA GLU A 717 36.02 -39.46 55.95
C GLU A 717 36.57 -40.84 56.19
N SER A 718 35.74 -41.90 56.14
CA SER A 718 36.21 -43.28 56.20
C SER A 718 37.07 -43.64 55.00
N MET A 719 36.67 -43.28 53.78
CA MET A 719 37.44 -43.48 52.54
C MET A 719 38.79 -42.74 52.58
N ARG A 720 38.81 -41.58 53.22
CA ARG A 720 40.00 -40.75 53.38
C ARG A 720 41.04 -41.32 54.33
N LEU A 721 40.62 -42.04 55.41
CA LEU A 721 41.53 -42.66 56.32
C LEU A 721 42.09 -44.03 55.83
N ALA A 722 41.23 -44.84 55.26
CA ALA A 722 41.66 -46.09 54.61
C ALA A 722 40.57 -46.54 53.63
N PRO A 723 40.84 -46.56 52.32
CA PRO A 723 39.91 -47.08 51.35
C PRO A 723 39.39 -48.44 51.68
N SER A 724 38.08 -48.58 51.90
CA SER A 724 37.46 -49.84 52.23
C SER A 724 36.16 -50.02 51.39
N LEU A 725 35.83 -51.24 51.12
CA LEU A 725 34.64 -51.62 50.41
C LEU A 725 33.37 -51.11 51.11
N GLN A 726 33.38 -51.08 52.44
CA GLN A 726 32.28 -50.59 53.24
C GLN A 726 32.06 -49.09 53.10
N ALA A 727 33.11 -48.27 52.98
CA ALA A 727 33.03 -46.86 52.76
C ALA A 727 32.58 -46.55 51.33
N ASP A 728 33.00 -47.30 50.33
CA ASP A 728 32.56 -47.16 48.92
C ASP A 728 31.06 -47.50 48.77
N GLN A 729 30.60 -48.56 49.40
CA GLN A 729 29.18 -48.91 49.40
C GLN A 729 28.32 -47.83 50.05
N LEU A 730 28.75 -47.30 51.19
CA LEU A 730 28.08 -46.21 51.88
C LEU A 730 27.92 -44.94 51.02
N LEU A 731 28.98 -44.58 50.30
CA LEU A 731 28.97 -43.43 49.40
C LEU A 731 28.06 -43.62 48.19
N ARG A 732 28.09 -44.81 47.56
CA ARG A 732 27.22 -45.13 46.43
C ARG A 732 25.75 -45.16 46.83
N GLU A 733 25.43 -45.69 48.01
CA GLU A 733 24.08 -45.73 48.54
C GLU A 733 23.56 -44.31 48.87
N GLY A 734 24.37 -43.45 49.50
CA GLY A 734 24.05 -42.11 49.81
C GLY A 734 23.82 -41.23 48.60
N LEU A 735 24.69 -41.34 47.57
CA LEU A 735 24.54 -40.61 46.31
C LEU A 735 23.32 -41.06 45.48
N GLY A 736 22.97 -42.37 45.54
CA GLY A 736 21.76 -42.88 44.88
C GLY A 736 20.45 -42.39 45.46
N ARG A 737 20.47 -41.85 46.67
CA ARG A 737 19.28 -41.28 47.37
C ARG A 737 19.10 -39.77 47.10
N MET A 738 20.05 -39.11 46.43
CA MET A 738 19.98 -37.68 46.08
C MET A 738 19.37 -37.49 44.66
N ALA A 739 18.10 -37.75 44.51
CA ALA A 739 17.39 -37.41 43.29
C ALA A 739 17.13 -35.92 43.21
N ARG A 740 17.50 -35.28 42.11
CA ARG A 740 17.27 -33.87 41.85
C ARG A 740 16.15 -33.71 40.81
N GLU A 741 15.11 -33.00 41.20
CA GLU A 741 14.06 -32.57 40.28
C GLU A 741 14.68 -31.60 39.26
N VAL A 742 14.59 -31.90 37.98
CA VAL A 742 15.12 -31.06 36.88
C VAL A 742 14.04 -30.08 36.41
N ALA A 743 12.83 -30.58 36.28
CA ALA A 743 11.69 -29.79 35.90
C ALA A 743 10.40 -30.48 36.35
N ARG A 744 9.38 -29.69 36.63
CA ARG A 744 8.06 -30.20 37.01
C ARG A 744 7.05 -29.86 35.91
N MET A 745 6.40 -30.86 35.39
CA MET A 745 5.37 -30.78 34.39
C MET A 745 4.05 -31.18 35.02
N THR A 746 3.00 -30.37 34.84
CA THR A 746 1.74 -30.59 35.54
C THR A 746 0.57 -30.72 34.58
N HIS A 747 -0.28 -31.68 34.90
CA HIS A 747 -1.60 -31.84 34.27
C HIS A 747 -2.70 -31.56 35.30
N GLU A 748 -3.93 -31.38 34.84
CA GLU A 748 -5.10 -31.18 35.73
C GLU A 748 -5.67 -32.51 36.19
N GLY A 749 -5.29 -33.62 35.58
CA GLY A 749 -5.62 -35.00 35.98
C GLY A 749 -4.41 -35.87 36.17
N GLY A 750 -4.60 -37.11 36.63
CA GLY A 750 -3.50 -38.07 36.82
C GLY A 750 -2.77 -38.37 35.51
N VAL A 751 -1.44 -38.28 35.53
CA VAL A 751 -0.59 -38.68 34.39
C VAL A 751 -0.51 -40.18 34.32
N VAL A 752 -0.90 -40.76 33.21
CA VAL A 752 -1.02 -42.20 33.01
C VAL A 752 0.19 -42.78 32.23
N ALA A 753 0.74 -42.00 31.33
CA ALA A 753 1.88 -42.41 30.50
C ALA A 753 2.81 -41.25 30.21
N VAL A 754 4.10 -41.54 30.08
CA VAL A 754 5.15 -40.58 29.72
C VAL A 754 6.17 -41.28 28.82
N ALA A 755 6.66 -40.56 27.80
CA ALA A 755 7.79 -41.00 26.98
C ALA A 755 8.69 -39.81 26.62
N PHE A 756 9.96 -40.10 26.43
CA PHE A 756 10.92 -39.11 25.92
C PHE A 756 11.06 -39.23 24.40
N SER A 757 11.30 -38.11 23.75
CA SER A 757 11.78 -38.14 22.36
C SER A 757 13.13 -38.85 22.23
N PRO A 758 13.47 -39.47 21.11
CA PRO A 758 14.75 -40.19 20.94
C PRO A 758 15.98 -39.29 21.13
N ASP A 759 15.86 -37.99 20.97
CA ASP A 759 16.94 -37.03 21.21
C ASP A 759 16.96 -36.48 22.66
N GLY A 760 16.01 -36.90 23.51
CA GLY A 760 15.88 -36.51 24.90
C GLY A 760 15.45 -35.06 25.14
N ARG A 761 15.10 -34.32 24.09
CA ARG A 761 14.77 -32.90 24.21
C ARG A 761 13.33 -32.62 24.64
N TYR A 762 12.44 -33.57 24.36
CA TYR A 762 11.03 -33.43 24.67
C TYR A 762 10.51 -34.59 25.48
N VAL A 763 9.47 -34.32 26.25
CA VAL A 763 8.71 -35.34 26.97
C VAL A 763 7.27 -35.25 26.50
N VAL A 764 6.68 -36.34 26.13
CA VAL A 764 5.23 -36.42 25.89
C VAL A 764 4.57 -37.10 27.07
N SER A 765 3.48 -36.56 27.54
CA SER A 765 2.69 -37.13 28.64
C SER A 765 1.21 -37.22 28.24
N GLY A 766 0.59 -38.34 28.62
CA GLY A 766 -0.84 -38.57 28.49
C GLY A 766 -1.51 -38.59 29.85
N SER A 767 -2.62 -37.94 29.96
CA SER A 767 -3.33 -37.73 31.23
C SER A 767 -4.81 -38.09 31.15
N GLY A 768 -5.39 -38.45 32.30
CA GLY A 768 -6.82 -38.55 32.53
C GLY A 768 -7.61 -37.21 32.46
N ASP A 769 -6.90 -36.11 32.21
CA ASP A 769 -7.55 -34.83 31.89
C ASP A 769 -7.98 -34.72 30.41
N GLY A 770 -7.84 -35.79 29.65
CA GLY A 770 -8.19 -35.81 28.22
C GLY A 770 -7.17 -35.11 27.34
N THR A 771 -5.96 -34.87 27.82
CA THR A 771 -4.90 -34.26 27.04
C THR A 771 -3.65 -35.11 26.93
N ALA A 772 -3.04 -35.07 25.72
CA ALA A 772 -1.64 -35.40 25.53
C ALA A 772 -0.83 -34.12 25.35
N ARG A 773 0.22 -33.94 26.12
CA ARG A 773 1.05 -32.73 26.07
C ARG A 773 2.51 -33.05 25.76
N VAL A 774 3.14 -32.18 25.00
CA VAL A 774 4.57 -32.23 24.71
C VAL A 774 5.26 -31.12 25.49
N TRP A 775 6.30 -31.45 26.21
CA TRP A 775 7.06 -30.59 27.08
C TRP A 775 8.53 -30.56 26.67
N GLU A 776 9.17 -29.47 26.81
CA GLU A 776 10.61 -29.36 26.73
C GLU A 776 11.23 -29.96 28.02
N ALA A 777 12.04 -30.99 27.87
CA ALA A 777 12.48 -31.81 29.01
C ALA A 777 13.27 -31.04 30.07
N VAL A 778 14.04 -30.02 29.66
CA VAL A 778 14.93 -29.26 30.57
C VAL A 778 14.20 -28.14 31.24
N SER A 779 13.27 -27.45 30.55
CA SER A 779 12.58 -26.29 31.09
C SER A 779 11.21 -26.61 31.73
N GLY A 780 10.65 -27.78 31.41
CA GLY A 780 9.28 -28.14 31.80
C GLY A 780 8.18 -27.35 31.09
N ARG A 781 8.52 -26.60 30.05
CA ARG A 781 7.58 -25.78 29.31
C ARG A 781 6.75 -26.63 28.36
N GLU A 782 5.44 -26.40 28.37
CA GLU A 782 4.54 -27.00 27.39
C GLU A 782 4.81 -26.43 25.99
N VAL A 783 5.06 -27.31 25.02
CA VAL A 783 5.36 -26.99 23.62
C VAL A 783 4.14 -27.21 22.75
N ALA A 784 3.39 -28.27 23.02
CA ALA A 784 2.19 -28.61 22.30
C ALA A 784 1.20 -29.33 23.19
N ARG A 785 -0.08 -29.18 22.87
CA ARG A 785 -1.19 -29.84 23.53
C ARG A 785 -2.15 -30.40 22.49
N MET A 786 -2.54 -31.65 22.69
CA MET A 786 -3.54 -32.33 21.89
C MET A 786 -4.72 -32.69 22.80
N MET A 787 -5.92 -32.39 22.38
CA MET A 787 -7.15 -32.72 23.07
C MET A 787 -7.72 -34.03 22.55
N HIS A 788 -8.14 -34.89 23.48
CA HIS A 788 -8.78 -36.16 23.17
C HIS A 788 -10.18 -36.18 23.83
N GLY A 789 -11.06 -36.98 23.27
CA GLY A 789 -12.42 -37.12 23.79
C GLY A 789 -12.56 -38.03 25.02
N GLY A 790 -11.45 -38.48 25.63
CA GLY A 790 -11.35 -39.30 26.81
C GLY A 790 -9.91 -39.40 27.27
N ASP A 791 -9.72 -40.17 28.35
CA ASP A 791 -8.40 -40.34 28.99
C ASP A 791 -7.33 -40.81 28.01
N VAL A 792 -6.15 -40.18 28.05
CA VAL A 792 -5.00 -40.61 27.23
C VAL A 792 -4.20 -41.66 28.03
N THR A 793 -4.39 -42.89 27.68
CA THR A 793 -3.85 -44.05 28.42
C THR A 793 -2.43 -44.49 28.00
N SER A 794 -1.96 -44.05 26.83
CA SER A 794 -0.60 -44.35 26.35
C SER A 794 -0.06 -43.23 25.45
N VAL A 795 1.23 -43.00 25.51
CA VAL A 795 2.00 -42.10 24.63
C VAL A 795 3.35 -42.81 24.32
N ALA A 796 3.88 -42.57 23.12
CA ALA A 796 5.14 -43.16 22.68
C ALA A 796 6.00 -42.13 21.91
#